data_e9547068a93e367079952395edca683c
#
_entry.id   e9547068a93e367079952395edca683c
#
_cell.length_a   1.000
_cell.length_b   1.000
_cell.length_c   1.000
_cell.angle_alpha   90.00
_cell.angle_beta   90.00
_cell.angle_gamma   90.00
#
_symmetry.space_group_name_H-M   'P 1'
#
loop_
_entity.id
_entity.type
_entity.pdbx_description
1 polymer ?
#
loop_
_entity_poly.entity_id
_entity_poly.type
_entity_poly.pdbx_seq_one_letter_code
_entity_poly.pdbx_strand_id
1 'polypeptide(L)'
;MKHSLFSGHRLFCRRALRATIVFVILATCLAFSDEWKARHPLVSSTGVMNLSEPPAPEEIFFPGPTGDTEGWLAGLKAWRSERLTRLRYDGSQYDRPDLAWTQHIFSQVQLLIWDRSFYNPETGEYTVDRFLADTESRIGPIDAVLIWHVYPNLGVDDRNQFDLLRDLPGGIPALREMVDKFHRHGVKVFFPIITWDSGTRDEGAFPWVAISQLLKDIGADGLNFDTLESIPAQFRSASDTAGHPLALEPQFDIRDDSIAWSNIGWNDWVTWEGKEYPFVPMVSKSKWFEPRHTVNVTDRFTRDKTDSLQHAFFNGQGYATLDNLWGFWYGTTPHDAEAILRFTRIERALAENLRSPDWEPHSPTLQPGIFASRFPTAASTLWTIVNRNEYDVNGEQLRIAHRSGMHYYDLWHGTELTPAVHGNEVTLSFSIEGLGFGAILATDQSPATGPMKDLLAYMAERSRRPLSSYTREWKAVPQKMVDIAATKPAQSAPAGMVHIPGGDYDFQVRGIEIEGGNDPGVDVQYPWEDIARRNHRHRIHLSSFYIDRTPVTNAEFKRFLDATKYHPRDDHNFLRDWKSGNYSDGTDRKPVTWVSIEDARAYAAWAGKRLPHEWEWQFAAQSGDGRIYPWGNDWSQEKVPPVDRGHSMREPANVDALSQAASPFGVLDLEGNVSQWTDEYQDEHTRAAILRGGSSYRPTGSIWYFPQTYRLDEHQKYLLMSPGRDRARSIGFRCVVDAQ
;
A
#
# COMPACT_ATOMS: atom_id res chain seq x y z
N MET A 1 -34.02 38.70 24.19
CA MET A 1 -33.36 39.05 22.92
C MET A 1 -31.88 39.23 23.15
N LYS A 2 -31.09 38.22 22.96
CA LYS A 2 -29.63 38.18 22.75
C LYS A 2 -29.18 36.72 22.95
N HIS A 3 -29.23 35.91 21.96
CA HIS A 3 -28.49 34.65 21.80
C HIS A 3 -28.85 34.07 20.42
N SER A 4 -28.11 34.47 19.42
CA SER A 4 -28.03 33.76 18.12
C SER A 4 -27.11 34.55 17.18
N LEU A 5 -25.81 34.37 17.29
CA LEU A 5 -24.87 34.90 16.25
C LEU A 5 -23.44 34.24 16.33
N PHE A 6 -23.28 33.07 16.95
CA PHE A 6 -21.93 32.46 17.02
C PHE A 6 -21.78 31.04 16.43
N SER A 7 -22.81 30.49 15.75
CA SER A 7 -22.71 29.14 15.19
C SER A 7 -22.26 29.07 13.72
N GLY A 8 -22.31 30.19 12.96
CA GLY A 8 -22.00 30.20 11.54
C GLY A 8 -20.50 30.23 11.17
N HIS A 9 -19.67 30.79 12.03
CA HIS A 9 -18.24 30.98 11.69
C HIS A 9 -17.36 29.73 11.84
N ARG A 10 -17.73 28.80 12.71
CA ARG A 10 -16.95 27.55 12.89
C ARG A 10 -17.15 26.52 11.76
N LEU A 11 -18.32 26.50 11.14
CA LEU A 11 -18.57 25.63 9.96
C LEU A 11 -17.88 26.14 8.69
N PHE A 12 -17.81 27.46 8.53
CA PHE A 12 -17.15 28.05 7.33
C PHE A 12 -15.63 27.88 7.37
N CYS A 13 -14.99 28.03 8.52
CA CYS A 13 -13.54 27.75 8.65
C CYS A 13 -13.18 26.27 8.47
N ARG A 14 -14.03 25.34 8.93
CA ARG A 14 -13.75 23.91 8.74
C ARG A 14 -13.93 23.47 7.27
N ARG A 15 -14.87 24.05 6.53
CA ARG A 15 -15.03 23.78 5.09
C ARG A 15 -13.92 24.43 4.25
N ALA A 16 -13.50 25.64 4.60
CA ALA A 16 -12.38 26.29 3.94
C ALA A 16 -11.04 25.57 4.19
N LEU A 17 -10.80 25.10 5.42
CA LEU A 17 -9.59 24.36 5.76
C LEU A 17 -9.54 22.96 5.08
N ARG A 18 -10.69 22.27 4.98
CA ARG A 18 -10.78 20.99 4.26
C ARG A 18 -10.62 21.16 2.75
N ALA A 19 -11.22 22.19 2.16
CA ALA A 19 -11.02 22.52 0.74
C ALA A 19 -9.57 22.92 0.45
N THR A 20 -8.90 23.61 1.37
CA THR A 20 -7.49 24.01 1.20
C THR A 20 -6.54 22.81 1.32
N ILE A 21 -6.82 21.85 2.20
CA ILE A 21 -6.01 20.63 2.35
C ILE A 21 -6.20 19.71 1.12
N VAL A 22 -7.42 19.53 0.64
CA VAL A 22 -7.69 18.75 -0.60
C VAL A 22 -7.06 19.45 -1.82
N PHE A 23 -7.12 20.76 -1.90
CA PHE A 23 -6.48 21.51 -3.00
C PHE A 23 -4.95 21.50 -2.92
N VAL A 24 -4.38 21.49 -1.71
CA VAL A 24 -2.92 21.33 -1.51
C VAL A 24 -2.47 19.90 -1.84
N ILE A 25 -3.24 18.88 -1.50
CA ILE A 25 -2.91 17.49 -1.83
C ILE A 25 -3.04 17.25 -3.34
N LEU A 26 -4.11 17.71 -3.99
CA LEU A 26 -4.24 17.65 -5.45
C LEU A 26 -3.21 18.55 -6.16
N ALA A 27 -2.94 19.76 -5.66
CA ALA A 27 -1.92 20.64 -6.24
C ALA A 27 -0.50 20.08 -6.04
N THR A 28 -0.22 19.40 -4.92
CA THR A 28 1.06 18.74 -4.72
C THR A 28 1.20 17.50 -5.61
N CYS A 29 0.17 16.66 -5.77
CA CYS A 29 0.23 15.53 -6.71
C CYS A 29 0.44 16.02 -8.16
N LEU A 30 -0.21 17.08 -8.58
CA LEU A 30 0.00 17.70 -9.90
C LEU A 30 1.39 18.35 -10.03
N ALA A 31 1.90 19.01 -8.98
CA ALA A 31 3.24 19.59 -8.97
C ALA A 31 4.34 18.53 -9.01
N PHE A 32 4.16 17.38 -8.32
CA PHE A 32 5.13 16.29 -8.35
C PHE A 32 5.21 15.60 -9.71
N SER A 33 4.10 15.47 -10.43
CA SER A 33 4.13 14.97 -11.80
C SER A 33 4.94 15.90 -12.73
N ASP A 34 4.93 17.20 -12.46
CA ASP A 34 5.66 18.18 -13.25
C ASP A 34 7.14 18.31 -12.85
N GLU A 35 7.50 18.18 -11.57
CA GLU A 35 8.90 18.10 -11.14
C GLU A 35 9.59 16.83 -11.64
N TRP A 36 8.89 15.68 -11.59
CA TRP A 36 9.41 14.46 -12.16
C TRP A 36 9.62 14.55 -13.66
N LYS A 37 8.73 15.22 -14.40
CA LYS A 37 8.89 15.56 -15.82
C LYS A 37 10.02 16.55 -16.08
N ALA A 38 10.24 17.51 -15.18
CA ALA A 38 11.28 18.53 -15.33
C ALA A 38 12.69 17.97 -15.12
N ARG A 39 12.84 16.96 -14.27
CA ARG A 39 14.13 16.33 -13.99
C ARG A 39 14.66 15.51 -15.18
N HIS A 40 13.76 14.89 -15.93
CA HIS A 40 14.03 14.21 -17.18
C HIS A 40 13.08 14.78 -18.23
N PRO A 41 13.43 15.93 -18.85
CA PRO A 41 12.57 16.56 -19.81
C PRO A 41 12.18 15.53 -20.87
N LEU A 42 10.90 15.25 -20.97
CA LEU A 42 10.36 14.45 -22.05
C LEU A 42 10.77 15.14 -23.34
N VAL A 43 11.63 14.51 -24.11
CA VAL A 43 11.86 14.93 -25.50
C VAL A 43 10.47 15.01 -26.09
N SER A 44 10.10 16.17 -26.62
CA SER A 44 8.79 16.37 -27.22
C SER A 44 8.56 15.27 -28.25
N SER A 45 7.85 14.21 -27.84
CA SER A 45 7.45 13.20 -28.78
C SER A 45 6.39 13.85 -29.64
N THR A 46 6.67 13.95 -30.91
CA THR A 46 5.68 14.20 -31.95
C THR A 46 4.64 13.10 -31.85
N GLY A 47 3.60 13.30 -31.06
CA GLY A 47 2.58 12.30 -30.78
C GLY A 47 1.85 12.48 -29.46
N VAL A 48 2.34 13.29 -28.54
CA VAL A 48 1.56 13.66 -27.34
C VAL A 48 0.45 14.61 -27.76
N MET A 49 -0.79 14.15 -27.65
CA MET A 49 -1.95 14.99 -27.88
C MET A 49 -1.92 16.19 -26.94
N ASN A 50 -2.23 17.35 -27.49
CA ASN A 50 -2.32 18.59 -26.73
C ASN A 50 -3.57 18.53 -25.82
N LEU A 51 -3.37 18.19 -24.56
CA LEU A 51 -4.43 18.06 -23.55
C LEU A 51 -4.88 19.41 -22.97
N SER A 52 -4.75 20.50 -23.74
CA SER A 52 -5.11 21.84 -23.29
C SER A 52 -6.62 22.08 -23.13
N GLU A 53 -7.48 21.15 -23.57
CA GLU A 53 -8.92 21.22 -23.34
C GLU A 53 -9.28 20.46 -22.06
N PRO A 54 -10.04 21.10 -21.13
CA PRO A 54 -10.57 20.37 -19.98
C PRO A 54 -11.42 19.19 -20.47
N PRO A 55 -11.41 18.05 -19.79
CA PRO A 55 -12.30 16.95 -20.11
C PRO A 55 -13.75 17.45 -20.10
N ALA A 56 -14.58 16.97 -21.01
CA ALA A 56 -16.00 17.23 -20.95
C ALA A 56 -16.56 16.80 -19.59
N PRO A 57 -17.59 17.48 -19.06
CA PRO A 57 -18.16 17.13 -17.76
C PRO A 57 -18.48 15.64 -17.72
N GLU A 58 -17.90 14.94 -16.75
CA GLU A 58 -18.07 13.49 -16.58
C GLU A 58 -19.30 13.17 -15.74
N GLU A 59 -20.19 14.14 -15.55
CA GLU A 59 -21.46 14.02 -14.82
C GLU A 59 -22.35 12.88 -15.30
N ILE A 60 -22.16 12.45 -16.56
CA ILE A 60 -22.92 11.33 -17.13
C ILE A 60 -22.63 9.99 -16.43
N PHE A 61 -21.50 9.85 -15.76
CA PHE A 61 -21.13 8.65 -15.04
C PHE A 61 -21.66 8.65 -13.60
N PHE A 62 -22.28 9.78 -13.14
CA PHE A 62 -22.49 10.00 -11.74
C PHE A 62 -23.64 10.97 -11.41
N PRO A 63 -24.61 10.63 -10.59
CA PRO A 63 -25.02 9.26 -10.22
C PRO A 63 -25.56 8.55 -11.46
N GLY A 64 -25.93 7.29 -11.46
CA GLY A 64 -26.54 6.61 -12.62
C GLY A 64 -27.93 7.17 -13.00
N PRO A 65 -28.67 6.50 -13.89
CA PRO A 65 -29.87 7.07 -14.53
C PRO A 65 -31.00 7.40 -13.53
N THR A 66 -31.52 8.60 -13.63
CA THR A 66 -32.66 9.08 -12.86
C THR A 66 -33.93 9.10 -13.71
N GLY A 67 -34.41 7.91 -14.11
CA GLY A 67 -35.71 7.77 -14.77
C GLY A 67 -35.73 7.55 -16.28
N ASP A 68 -34.82 8.14 -17.07
CA ASP A 68 -34.63 7.87 -18.49
C ASP A 68 -33.35 7.05 -18.76
N THR A 69 -33.47 5.74 -18.55
CA THR A 69 -32.36 4.80 -18.76
C THR A 69 -31.88 4.73 -20.22
N GLU A 70 -32.82 4.79 -21.17
CA GLU A 70 -32.50 4.72 -22.62
C GLU A 70 -31.75 5.98 -23.08
N GLY A 71 -32.25 7.16 -22.72
CA GLY A 71 -31.61 8.43 -23.06
C GLY A 71 -30.25 8.55 -22.39
N TRP A 72 -30.10 8.13 -21.13
CA TRP A 72 -28.85 8.11 -20.41
C TRP A 72 -27.83 7.17 -21.08
N LEU A 73 -28.22 5.93 -21.43
CA LEU A 73 -27.34 4.97 -22.12
C LEU A 73 -26.96 5.45 -23.52
N ALA A 74 -27.89 6.10 -24.25
CA ALA A 74 -27.57 6.75 -25.52
C ALA A 74 -26.53 7.86 -25.35
N GLY A 75 -26.61 8.64 -24.27
CA GLY A 75 -25.63 9.65 -23.89
C GLY A 75 -24.25 9.05 -23.62
N LEU A 76 -24.17 7.95 -22.87
CA LEU A 76 -22.90 7.22 -22.64
C LEU A 76 -22.28 6.71 -23.96
N LYS A 77 -23.07 6.14 -24.85
CA LYS A 77 -22.62 5.67 -26.17
C LYS A 77 -22.13 6.83 -27.04
N ALA A 78 -22.83 7.97 -27.02
CA ALA A 78 -22.41 9.18 -27.74
C ALA A 78 -21.11 9.73 -27.18
N TRP A 79 -20.95 9.81 -25.85
CA TRP A 79 -19.72 10.23 -25.18
C TRP A 79 -18.53 9.35 -25.59
N ARG A 80 -18.70 8.02 -25.54
CA ARG A 80 -17.64 7.08 -25.94
C ARG A 80 -17.23 7.26 -27.40
N SER A 81 -18.21 7.35 -28.32
CA SER A 81 -17.96 7.54 -29.75
C SER A 81 -17.22 8.85 -30.04
N GLU A 82 -17.61 9.95 -29.39
CA GLU A 82 -16.93 11.25 -29.48
C GLU A 82 -15.48 11.14 -28.99
N ARG A 83 -15.26 10.55 -27.80
CA ARG A 83 -13.94 10.39 -27.20
C ARG A 83 -13.00 9.57 -28.09
N LEU A 84 -13.44 8.39 -28.55
CA LEU A 84 -12.66 7.53 -29.43
C LEU A 84 -12.25 8.29 -30.71
N THR A 85 -13.17 9.08 -31.28
CA THR A 85 -12.93 9.87 -32.50
C THR A 85 -11.94 11.01 -32.22
N ARG A 86 -12.18 11.79 -31.18
CA ARG A 86 -11.36 12.95 -30.81
C ARG A 86 -9.93 12.54 -30.46
N LEU A 87 -9.76 11.45 -29.75
CA LEU A 87 -8.46 10.91 -29.35
C LEU A 87 -7.77 10.13 -30.47
N ARG A 88 -8.44 9.87 -31.60
CA ARG A 88 -7.96 8.96 -32.65
C ARG A 88 -7.49 7.64 -32.02
N TYR A 89 -8.34 7.11 -31.11
CA TYR A 89 -7.98 5.96 -30.30
C TYR A 89 -7.53 4.77 -31.13
N ASP A 90 -6.40 4.20 -30.76
CA ASP A 90 -5.85 2.96 -31.33
C ASP A 90 -5.81 1.89 -30.23
N GLY A 91 -6.74 0.94 -30.29
CA GLY A 91 -6.84 -0.18 -29.35
C GLY A 91 -5.94 -1.38 -29.67
N SER A 92 -5.01 -1.26 -30.62
CA SER A 92 -4.18 -2.37 -31.09
C SER A 92 -3.32 -3.02 -30.00
N GLN A 93 -2.99 -2.30 -28.92
CA GLN A 93 -2.26 -2.88 -27.79
C GLN A 93 -3.07 -3.94 -27.04
N TYR A 94 -4.40 -3.91 -27.10
CA TYR A 94 -5.28 -4.93 -26.52
C TYR A 94 -5.41 -6.19 -27.41
N ASP A 95 -4.98 -6.10 -28.65
CA ASP A 95 -4.93 -7.24 -29.60
C ASP A 95 -3.59 -8.00 -29.55
N ARG A 96 -2.64 -7.51 -28.74
CA ARG A 96 -1.31 -8.13 -28.59
C ARG A 96 -1.39 -9.47 -27.86
N PRO A 97 -0.91 -10.59 -28.46
CA PRO A 97 -0.94 -11.89 -27.79
C PRO A 97 -0.11 -11.98 -26.53
N ASP A 98 1.01 -11.23 -26.45
CA ASP A 98 1.93 -11.19 -25.32
C ASP A 98 1.36 -10.42 -24.10
N LEU A 99 0.32 -9.60 -24.30
CA LEU A 99 -0.38 -8.86 -23.26
C LEU A 99 -1.86 -9.27 -23.08
N ALA A 100 -2.35 -10.24 -23.85
CA ALA A 100 -3.75 -10.69 -23.80
C ALA A 100 -4.17 -11.19 -22.40
N TRP A 101 -3.24 -11.69 -21.62
CA TRP A 101 -3.47 -12.16 -20.24
C TRP A 101 -3.97 -11.05 -19.31
N THR A 102 -3.67 -9.76 -19.56
CA THR A 102 -4.14 -8.62 -18.75
C THR A 102 -5.66 -8.53 -18.71
N GLN A 103 -6.35 -9.04 -19.73
CA GLN A 103 -7.80 -9.04 -19.82
C GLN A 103 -8.47 -10.16 -19.00
N HIS A 104 -7.68 -10.92 -18.23
CA HIS A 104 -8.12 -12.05 -17.40
C HIS A 104 -7.65 -11.95 -15.96
N ILE A 105 -7.23 -10.78 -15.50
CA ILE A 105 -6.82 -10.53 -14.12
C ILE A 105 -8.04 -10.02 -13.33
N PHE A 106 -8.67 -10.89 -12.56
CA PHE A 106 -9.83 -10.55 -11.72
C PHE A 106 -9.54 -10.58 -10.22
N SER A 107 -8.38 -11.14 -9.83
CA SER A 107 -7.95 -11.16 -8.45
C SER A 107 -6.47 -10.85 -8.37
N GLN A 108 -6.13 -9.71 -7.81
CA GLN A 108 -4.77 -9.28 -7.54
C GLN A 108 -4.58 -9.14 -6.04
N VAL A 109 -3.39 -9.43 -5.53
CA VAL A 109 -3.04 -9.11 -4.14
C VAL A 109 -1.87 -8.13 -4.15
N GLN A 110 -2.03 -6.99 -3.46
CA GLN A 110 -0.88 -6.16 -3.13
C GLN A 110 -0.19 -6.76 -1.91
N LEU A 111 1.02 -7.24 -2.11
CA LEU A 111 1.84 -7.88 -1.10
C LEU A 111 2.94 -6.94 -0.63
N LEU A 112 2.91 -6.56 0.64
CA LEU A 112 4.03 -5.88 1.27
C LEU A 112 5.18 -6.88 1.46
N ILE A 113 6.32 -6.64 0.83
CA ILE A 113 7.44 -7.63 0.81
C ILE A 113 8.02 -7.90 2.21
N TRP A 114 7.82 -6.98 3.16
CA TRP A 114 8.19 -7.16 4.57
C TRP A 114 7.29 -8.14 5.32
N ASP A 115 6.15 -8.55 4.73
CA ASP A 115 5.19 -9.41 5.42
C ASP A 115 5.81 -10.77 5.77
N ARG A 116 5.79 -11.12 7.06
CA ARG A 116 6.38 -12.35 7.60
C ARG A 116 5.65 -13.62 7.14
N SER A 117 4.43 -13.48 6.66
CA SER A 117 3.71 -14.60 6.00
C SER A 117 4.34 -14.96 4.65
N PHE A 118 5.03 -13.99 4.03
CA PHE A 118 5.69 -14.14 2.73
C PHE A 118 7.21 -14.25 2.82
N TYR A 119 7.89 -13.37 3.56
CA TYR A 119 9.33 -13.44 3.76
C TYR A 119 9.66 -13.99 5.14
N ASN A 120 10.44 -15.07 5.18
CA ASN A 120 10.92 -15.64 6.43
C ASN A 120 12.31 -15.08 6.78
N PRO A 121 12.43 -14.20 7.79
CA PRO A 121 13.71 -13.58 8.14
C PRO A 121 14.73 -14.57 8.77
N GLU A 122 14.26 -15.72 9.27
CA GLU A 122 15.13 -16.73 9.88
C GLU A 122 15.84 -17.57 8.81
N THR A 123 15.14 -17.94 7.74
CA THR A 123 15.71 -18.73 6.64
C THR A 123 16.22 -17.86 5.49
N GLY A 124 15.77 -16.62 5.39
CA GLY A 124 16.05 -15.71 4.27
C GLY A 124 15.29 -16.04 2.98
N GLU A 125 14.18 -16.76 3.09
CA GLU A 125 13.42 -17.28 1.94
C GLU A 125 12.13 -16.51 1.67
N TYR A 126 11.82 -16.32 0.39
CA TYR A 126 10.50 -15.91 -0.10
C TYR A 126 9.60 -17.15 -0.20
N THR A 127 8.61 -17.26 0.71
CA THR A 127 7.76 -18.45 0.88
C THR A 127 6.52 -18.37 -0.02
N VAL A 128 6.73 -18.32 -1.34
CA VAL A 128 5.67 -18.18 -2.36
C VAL A 128 4.58 -19.23 -2.21
N ASP A 129 4.94 -20.50 -2.06
CA ASP A 129 3.96 -21.60 -1.97
C ASP A 129 3.08 -21.46 -0.71
N ARG A 130 3.67 -21.06 0.43
CA ARG A 130 2.93 -20.80 1.69
C ARG A 130 1.96 -19.63 1.51
N PHE A 131 2.42 -18.53 0.93
CA PHE A 131 1.60 -17.36 0.67
C PHE A 131 0.42 -17.67 -0.25
N LEU A 132 0.66 -18.39 -1.35
CA LEU A 132 -0.40 -18.77 -2.27
C LEU A 132 -1.42 -19.73 -1.63
N ALA A 133 -0.96 -20.70 -0.84
CA ALA A 133 -1.86 -21.61 -0.13
C ALA A 133 -2.75 -20.88 0.88
N ASP A 134 -2.20 -19.94 1.65
CA ASP A 134 -2.97 -19.08 2.56
C ASP A 134 -4.00 -18.25 1.81
N THR A 135 -3.56 -17.53 0.78
CA THR A 135 -4.41 -16.68 -0.04
C THR A 135 -5.54 -17.47 -0.69
N GLU A 136 -5.23 -18.62 -1.29
CA GLU A 136 -6.24 -19.50 -1.91
C GLU A 136 -7.28 -19.98 -0.90
N SER A 137 -6.86 -20.29 0.33
CA SER A 137 -7.78 -20.73 1.39
C SER A 137 -8.76 -19.65 1.83
N ARG A 138 -8.37 -18.36 1.73
CA ARG A 138 -9.17 -17.21 2.18
C ARG A 138 -10.01 -16.60 1.06
N ILE A 139 -9.37 -16.14 -0.01
CA ILE A 139 -10.03 -15.38 -1.09
C ILE A 139 -10.07 -16.13 -2.43
N GLY A 140 -9.60 -17.37 -2.46
CA GLY A 140 -9.47 -18.15 -3.69
C GLY A 140 -8.17 -17.93 -4.43
N PRO A 141 -7.99 -18.61 -5.60
CA PRO A 141 -6.82 -18.43 -6.43
C PRO A 141 -6.68 -16.97 -6.89
N ILE A 142 -5.45 -16.47 -6.95
CA ILE A 142 -5.16 -15.14 -7.50
C ILE A 142 -4.56 -15.23 -8.89
N ASP A 143 -4.77 -14.18 -9.70
CA ASP A 143 -4.25 -14.09 -11.06
C ASP A 143 -2.95 -13.30 -11.10
N ALA A 144 -2.79 -12.35 -10.18
CA ALA A 144 -1.60 -11.51 -10.09
C ALA A 144 -1.25 -11.13 -8.64
N VAL A 145 0.02 -10.80 -8.44
CA VAL A 145 0.54 -10.20 -7.22
C VAL A 145 1.29 -8.90 -7.55
N LEU A 146 0.98 -7.82 -6.84
CA LEU A 146 1.74 -6.57 -6.85
C LEU A 146 2.66 -6.56 -5.63
N ILE A 147 3.96 -6.77 -5.86
CA ILE A 147 4.95 -6.84 -4.78
C ILE A 147 5.45 -5.44 -4.43
N TRP A 148 5.00 -4.92 -3.29
CA TRP A 148 5.41 -3.61 -2.81
C TRP A 148 6.70 -3.71 -1.99
N HIS A 149 7.78 -3.07 -2.48
CA HIS A 149 9.14 -3.34 -1.99
C HIS A 149 9.88 -2.12 -1.44
N VAL A 150 9.33 -0.92 -1.52
CA VAL A 150 10.11 0.30 -1.31
C VAL A 150 9.52 1.26 -0.28
N TYR A 151 8.30 1.69 -0.44
CA TYR A 151 7.59 2.51 0.55
C TYR A 151 7.09 1.59 1.68
N PRO A 152 7.19 1.95 2.99
CA PRO A 152 7.39 3.30 3.52
C PRO A 152 8.83 3.69 3.84
N ASN A 153 9.84 2.86 3.63
CA ASN A 153 11.22 3.15 4.05
C ASN A 153 12.03 4.00 3.05
N LEU A 154 11.45 4.37 1.91
CA LEU A 154 12.10 5.24 0.91
C LEU A 154 12.39 6.63 1.49
N GLY A 155 13.64 7.09 1.33
CA GLY A 155 14.08 8.38 1.88
C GLY A 155 14.65 8.30 3.29
N VAL A 156 14.79 7.11 3.87
CA VAL A 156 15.56 6.91 5.10
C VAL A 156 17.02 7.34 4.93
N ASP A 157 17.60 7.09 3.76
CA ASP A 157 18.87 7.62 3.29
C ASP A 157 18.78 7.95 1.79
N ASP A 158 19.92 8.22 1.14
CA ASP A 158 19.97 8.67 -0.25
C ASP A 158 19.78 7.57 -1.30
N ARG A 159 19.57 6.31 -0.90
CA ARG A 159 19.22 5.23 -1.84
C ARG A 159 17.88 5.50 -2.50
N ASN A 160 17.85 5.37 -3.83
CA ASN A 160 16.63 5.48 -4.59
C ASN A 160 15.82 4.16 -4.59
N GLN A 161 14.64 4.18 -5.18
CA GLN A 161 13.76 3.01 -5.31
C GLN A 161 14.45 1.81 -5.99
N PHE A 162 15.34 2.04 -6.95
CA PHE A 162 16.07 0.98 -7.66
C PHE A 162 17.15 0.36 -6.79
N ASP A 163 17.87 1.16 -5.99
CA ASP A 163 18.81 0.68 -4.99
C ASP A 163 18.10 -0.20 -3.95
N LEU A 164 16.95 0.26 -3.47
CA LEU A 164 16.16 -0.46 -2.47
C LEU A 164 15.61 -1.79 -3.01
N LEU A 165 15.32 -1.87 -4.32
CA LEU A 165 14.94 -3.13 -4.97
C LEU A 165 16.15 -4.09 -5.06
N ARG A 166 17.33 -3.58 -5.42
CA ARG A 166 18.56 -4.38 -5.49
C ARG A 166 19.04 -4.86 -4.12
N ASP A 167 18.74 -4.09 -3.06
CA ASP A 167 19.10 -4.40 -1.67
C ASP A 167 18.15 -5.41 -0.99
N LEU A 168 17.14 -5.91 -1.69
CA LEU A 168 16.27 -6.97 -1.17
C LEU A 168 17.08 -8.28 -0.94
N PRO A 169 16.71 -9.09 0.05
CA PRO A 169 17.44 -10.30 0.40
C PRO A 169 17.71 -11.21 -0.80
N GLY A 170 18.97 -11.58 -0.98
CA GLY A 170 19.44 -12.39 -2.10
C GLY A 170 19.53 -11.64 -3.44
N GLY A 171 19.15 -10.35 -3.49
CA GLY A 171 19.26 -9.49 -4.66
C GLY A 171 18.47 -9.98 -5.87
N ILE A 172 18.83 -9.50 -7.06
CA ILE A 172 18.15 -9.82 -8.32
C ILE A 172 18.00 -11.33 -8.59
N PRO A 173 19.02 -12.20 -8.31
CA PRO A 173 18.85 -13.64 -8.52
C PRO A 173 17.72 -14.26 -7.68
N ALA A 174 17.61 -13.89 -6.40
CA ALA A 174 16.56 -14.41 -5.53
C ALA A 174 15.17 -13.88 -5.93
N LEU A 175 15.11 -12.61 -6.35
CA LEU A 175 13.87 -12.04 -6.88
C LEU A 175 13.42 -12.75 -8.15
N ARG A 176 14.35 -13.09 -9.03
CA ARG A 176 14.03 -13.88 -10.23
C ARG A 176 13.48 -15.25 -9.87
N GLU A 177 14.13 -15.96 -8.95
CA GLU A 177 13.63 -17.26 -8.48
C GLU A 177 12.23 -17.15 -7.85
N MET A 178 11.98 -16.10 -7.08
CA MET A 178 10.68 -15.80 -6.50
C MET A 178 9.62 -15.59 -7.58
N VAL A 179 9.90 -14.79 -8.61
CA VAL A 179 9.01 -14.59 -9.76
C VAL A 179 8.76 -15.89 -10.50
N ASP A 180 9.80 -16.68 -10.78
CA ASP A 180 9.67 -17.98 -11.43
C ASP A 180 8.80 -18.94 -10.59
N LYS A 181 8.80 -18.84 -9.24
CA LYS A 181 7.88 -19.59 -8.38
C LYS A 181 6.42 -19.17 -8.58
N PHE A 182 6.11 -17.88 -8.61
CA PHE A 182 4.77 -17.38 -8.93
C PHE A 182 4.31 -17.85 -10.33
N HIS A 183 5.18 -17.78 -11.34
CA HIS A 183 4.87 -18.22 -12.70
C HIS A 183 4.52 -19.71 -12.78
N ARG A 184 5.15 -20.57 -11.98
CA ARG A 184 4.79 -22.00 -11.93
C ARG A 184 3.36 -22.24 -11.43
N HIS A 185 2.81 -21.31 -10.66
CA HIS A 185 1.41 -21.33 -10.22
C HIS A 185 0.49 -20.54 -11.18
N GLY A 186 1.00 -20.02 -12.30
CA GLY A 186 0.22 -19.21 -13.23
C GLY A 186 -0.05 -17.77 -12.78
N VAL A 187 0.58 -17.31 -11.70
CA VAL A 187 0.38 -15.98 -11.13
C VAL A 187 1.34 -14.98 -11.75
N LYS A 188 0.81 -13.85 -12.22
CA LYS A 188 1.57 -12.73 -12.79
C LYS A 188 2.14 -11.83 -11.68
N VAL A 189 3.33 -11.26 -11.93
CA VAL A 189 4.05 -10.48 -10.92
C VAL A 189 4.25 -9.05 -11.37
N PHE A 190 3.78 -8.11 -10.55
CA PHE A 190 3.93 -6.68 -10.73
C PHE A 190 4.87 -6.11 -9.66
N PHE A 191 5.59 -5.05 -10.03
CA PHE A 191 6.31 -4.19 -9.08
C PHE A 191 5.90 -2.74 -9.29
N PRO A 192 5.93 -1.90 -8.24
CA PRO A 192 5.65 -0.48 -8.40
C PRO A 192 6.86 0.29 -8.95
N ILE A 193 6.59 1.39 -9.62
CA ILE A 193 7.52 2.50 -9.76
C ILE A 193 7.01 3.68 -8.95
N ILE A 194 7.87 4.22 -8.10
CA ILE A 194 7.56 5.37 -7.25
C ILE A 194 7.85 6.64 -8.04
N THR A 195 6.80 7.20 -8.62
CA THR A 195 6.93 8.31 -9.55
C THR A 195 7.30 9.63 -8.88
N TRP A 196 7.03 9.73 -7.58
CA TRP A 196 7.39 10.89 -6.76
C TRP A 196 8.80 10.81 -6.15
N ASP A 197 9.56 9.71 -6.38
CA ASP A 197 10.96 9.60 -5.91
C ASP A 197 11.88 10.45 -6.78
N SER A 198 11.96 11.74 -6.45
CA SER A 198 12.78 12.73 -7.14
C SER A 198 13.88 13.34 -6.25
N GLY A 199 13.86 13.08 -4.94
CA GLY A 199 14.77 13.68 -3.96
C GLY A 199 15.95 12.79 -3.53
N THR A 200 15.95 11.53 -3.89
CA THR A 200 17.01 10.55 -3.60
C THR A 200 18.04 10.49 -4.73
N ARG A 201 18.98 9.54 -4.68
CA ARG A 201 20.05 9.37 -5.68
C ARG A 201 19.51 9.28 -7.10
N ASP A 202 20.18 9.92 -8.05
CA ASP A 202 19.89 9.77 -9.48
C ASP A 202 20.38 8.42 -10.00
N GLU A 203 19.53 7.71 -10.77
CA GLU A 203 19.88 6.42 -11.36
C GLU A 203 20.86 6.54 -12.56
N GLY A 204 20.99 7.74 -13.11
CA GLY A 204 21.82 7.98 -14.28
C GLY A 204 21.22 7.53 -15.61
N ALA A 205 19.97 7.09 -15.61
CA ALA A 205 19.20 6.71 -16.78
C ALA A 205 17.76 7.20 -16.66
N PHE A 206 17.05 7.32 -17.78
CA PHE A 206 15.62 7.61 -17.72
C PHE A 206 14.87 6.52 -16.94
N PRO A 207 13.92 6.88 -16.09
CA PRO A 207 13.17 5.91 -15.26
C PRO A 207 12.56 4.76 -16.06
N TRP A 208 11.99 5.05 -17.24
CA TRP A 208 11.41 4.02 -18.11
C TRP A 208 12.45 3.01 -18.64
N VAL A 209 13.70 3.45 -18.88
CA VAL A 209 14.78 2.55 -19.30
C VAL A 209 15.28 1.72 -18.13
N ALA A 210 15.55 2.36 -17.00
CA ALA A 210 16.08 1.71 -15.81
C ALA A 210 15.12 0.63 -15.28
N ILE A 211 13.84 0.97 -15.12
CA ILE A 211 12.85 0.01 -14.60
C ILE A 211 12.57 -1.12 -15.57
N SER A 212 12.44 -0.85 -16.88
CA SER A 212 12.21 -1.90 -17.88
C SER A 212 13.34 -2.92 -17.91
N GLN A 213 14.59 -2.48 -17.78
CA GLN A 213 15.72 -3.38 -17.71
C GLN A 213 15.71 -4.18 -16.41
N LEU A 214 15.46 -3.53 -15.27
CA LEU A 214 15.45 -4.17 -13.96
C LEU A 214 14.36 -5.23 -13.86
N LEU A 215 13.15 -4.92 -14.33
CA LEU A 215 12.04 -5.89 -14.33
C LEU A 215 12.26 -7.04 -15.32
N LYS A 216 12.91 -6.79 -16.46
CA LYS A 216 13.38 -7.85 -17.33
C LYS A 216 14.37 -8.80 -16.64
N ASP A 217 15.33 -8.26 -15.87
CA ASP A 217 16.32 -9.04 -15.14
C ASP A 217 15.67 -9.89 -14.03
N ILE A 218 14.62 -9.38 -13.41
CA ILE A 218 13.79 -10.08 -12.41
C ILE A 218 12.82 -11.05 -13.09
N GLY A 219 12.35 -10.77 -14.31
CA GLY A 219 11.34 -11.54 -15.03
C GLY A 219 9.89 -11.17 -14.69
N ALA A 220 9.66 -9.99 -14.10
CA ALA A 220 8.32 -9.53 -13.74
C ALA A 220 7.46 -9.20 -14.95
N ASP A 221 6.13 -9.32 -14.83
CA ASP A 221 5.17 -9.18 -15.94
C ASP A 221 4.59 -7.77 -16.07
N GLY A 222 4.58 -6.99 -14.99
CA GLY A 222 3.91 -5.70 -14.99
C GLY A 222 4.57 -4.65 -14.09
N LEU A 223 4.19 -3.41 -14.36
CA LEU A 223 4.66 -2.21 -13.68
C LEU A 223 3.45 -1.40 -13.20
N ASN A 224 3.32 -1.23 -11.89
CA ASN A 224 2.33 -0.35 -11.27
C ASN A 224 2.92 1.05 -11.10
N PHE A 225 2.14 2.08 -11.45
CA PHE A 225 2.57 3.47 -11.41
C PHE A 225 1.95 4.19 -10.22
N ASP A 226 2.69 4.21 -9.13
CA ASP A 226 2.27 4.95 -7.92
C ASP A 226 2.00 6.43 -8.23
N THR A 227 0.82 6.92 -7.83
CA THR A 227 0.35 8.31 -7.97
C THR A 227 0.08 8.81 -9.40
N LEU A 228 0.09 7.98 -10.44
CA LEU A 228 -0.20 8.45 -11.80
C LEU A 228 -1.61 8.08 -12.29
N GLU A 229 -2.20 9.04 -13.02
CA GLU A 229 -3.42 8.89 -13.82
C GLU A 229 -3.11 8.68 -15.32
N SER A 230 -1.94 9.11 -15.78
CA SER A 230 -1.51 9.06 -17.18
C SER A 230 -0.08 8.56 -17.26
N ILE A 231 0.13 7.43 -17.92
CA ILE A 231 1.45 6.81 -18.07
C ILE A 231 2.13 7.36 -19.32
N PRO A 232 3.36 7.90 -19.23
CA PRO A 232 4.10 8.28 -20.42
C PRO A 232 4.33 7.11 -21.38
N ALA A 233 4.03 7.28 -22.67
CA ALA A 233 4.17 6.25 -23.70
C ALA A 233 5.60 5.69 -23.82
N GLN A 234 6.59 6.41 -23.31
CA GLN A 234 7.99 5.98 -23.24
C GLN A 234 8.16 4.69 -22.42
N PHE A 235 7.31 4.44 -21.41
CA PHE A 235 7.37 3.18 -20.67
C PHE A 235 6.99 1.98 -21.56
N ARG A 236 5.96 2.12 -22.40
CA ARG A 236 5.60 1.11 -23.38
C ARG A 236 6.76 0.87 -24.35
N SER A 237 7.28 1.93 -24.95
CA SER A 237 8.37 1.85 -25.92
C SER A 237 9.65 1.27 -25.31
N ALA A 238 9.96 1.60 -24.05
CA ALA A 238 11.15 1.08 -23.37
C ALA A 238 11.03 -0.41 -23.06
N SER A 239 9.87 -0.87 -22.55
CA SER A 239 9.66 -2.29 -22.26
C SER A 239 9.67 -3.14 -23.54
N ASP A 240 9.06 -2.65 -24.62
CA ASP A 240 9.08 -3.31 -25.92
C ASP A 240 10.51 -3.37 -26.51
N THR A 241 11.27 -2.26 -26.41
CA THR A 241 12.69 -2.19 -26.85
C THR A 241 13.59 -3.13 -26.05
N ALA A 242 13.33 -3.28 -24.75
CA ALA A 242 14.03 -4.23 -23.90
C ALA A 242 13.75 -5.69 -24.30
N GLY A 243 12.74 -5.94 -25.14
CA GLY A 243 12.29 -7.29 -25.51
C GLY A 243 11.61 -8.01 -24.35
N HIS A 244 11.01 -7.26 -23.44
CA HIS A 244 10.27 -7.74 -22.26
C HIS A 244 9.03 -6.87 -22.04
N PRO A 245 7.96 -7.06 -22.84
CA PRO A 245 6.76 -6.26 -22.74
C PRO A 245 6.09 -6.38 -21.37
N LEU A 246 5.91 -5.23 -20.70
CA LEU A 246 5.29 -5.14 -19.39
C LEU A 246 3.83 -4.71 -19.51
N ALA A 247 2.94 -5.26 -18.70
CA ALA A 247 1.67 -4.63 -18.44
C ALA A 247 1.90 -3.30 -17.70
N LEU A 248 1.18 -2.24 -18.07
CA LEU A 248 1.30 -0.93 -17.47
C LEU A 248 0.00 -0.61 -16.72
N GLU A 249 0.11 -0.43 -15.40
CA GLU A 249 -0.99 -0.34 -14.46
C GLU A 249 -0.94 0.98 -13.69
N PRO A 250 -1.74 2.01 -14.06
CA PRO A 250 -1.81 3.25 -13.29
C PRO A 250 -2.53 3.02 -11.96
N GLN A 251 -2.19 3.81 -10.94
CA GLN A 251 -2.82 3.73 -9.62
C GLN A 251 -4.19 4.41 -9.57
N PHE A 252 -4.37 5.50 -10.29
CA PHE A 252 -5.64 6.24 -10.30
C PHE A 252 -6.43 5.93 -11.57
N ASP A 253 -7.69 6.38 -11.61
CA ASP A 253 -8.49 6.33 -12.83
C ASP A 253 -7.69 6.86 -14.00
N ILE A 254 -7.47 5.98 -14.97
CA ILE A 254 -6.62 6.29 -16.10
C ILE A 254 -7.24 7.37 -16.97
N ARG A 255 -6.43 8.33 -17.36
CA ARG A 255 -6.84 9.31 -18.37
C ARG A 255 -7.00 8.66 -19.74
N ASP A 256 -8.01 9.08 -20.46
CA ASP A 256 -8.39 8.53 -21.77
C ASP A 256 -7.23 8.46 -22.76
N ASP A 257 -6.28 9.42 -22.70
CA ASP A 257 -5.14 9.51 -23.61
C ASP A 257 -4.12 8.37 -23.44
N SER A 258 -3.95 7.84 -22.23
CA SER A 258 -2.97 6.78 -21.97
C SER A 258 -3.55 5.37 -21.96
N ILE A 259 -4.87 5.22 -22.04
CA ILE A 259 -5.54 3.91 -22.06
C ILE A 259 -5.12 3.07 -23.27
N ALA A 260 -4.72 3.72 -24.39
CA ALA A 260 -4.28 3.05 -25.60
C ALA A 260 -3.03 2.17 -25.42
N TRP A 261 -2.21 2.43 -24.38
CA TRP A 261 -0.99 1.65 -24.11
C TRP A 261 -0.88 1.14 -22.67
N SER A 262 -1.89 1.38 -21.85
CA SER A 262 -2.01 0.87 -20.48
C SER A 262 -3.04 -0.23 -20.47
N ASN A 263 -2.60 -1.48 -20.41
CA ASN A 263 -3.46 -2.64 -20.68
C ASN A 263 -4.34 -3.05 -19.48
N ILE A 264 -4.06 -2.53 -18.30
CA ILE A 264 -4.72 -2.88 -17.05
C ILE A 264 -4.71 -1.66 -16.13
N GLY A 265 -5.71 -1.50 -15.28
CA GLY A 265 -5.79 -0.47 -14.24
C GLY A 265 -5.78 -1.07 -12.85
N TRP A 266 -5.32 -0.31 -11.88
CA TRP A 266 -5.41 -0.64 -10.47
C TRP A 266 -6.08 0.54 -9.80
N ASN A 267 -7.29 0.40 -9.33
CA ASN A 267 -7.96 1.37 -8.50
C ASN A 267 -9.47 1.52 -8.75
N ASP A 268 -10.01 2.60 -9.21
CA ASP A 268 -11.38 3.08 -8.98
C ASP A 268 -11.66 3.29 -7.48
N TRP A 269 -10.89 4.11 -6.80
CA TRP A 269 -11.01 4.42 -5.37
C TRP A 269 -12.35 5.06 -5.03
N VAL A 270 -13.35 4.21 -4.98
CA VAL A 270 -14.75 4.62 -4.82
C VAL A 270 -15.09 5.07 -3.40
N THR A 271 -14.26 4.68 -2.42
CA THR A 271 -14.47 4.97 -0.99
C THR A 271 -13.31 5.72 -0.33
N TRP A 272 -12.50 6.44 -1.12
CA TRP A 272 -11.34 7.17 -0.64
C TRP A 272 -11.68 8.22 0.43
N GLU A 273 -10.96 8.22 1.55
CA GLU A 273 -11.02 9.22 2.63
C GLU A 273 -12.43 9.51 3.18
N GLY A 274 -13.26 8.48 3.35
CA GLY A 274 -14.58 8.62 3.95
C GLY A 274 -15.61 9.24 3.01
N LYS A 275 -15.41 9.20 1.70
CA LYS A 275 -16.48 9.39 0.74
C LYS A 275 -17.46 8.22 0.88
N GLU A 276 -18.72 8.53 1.05
CA GLU A 276 -19.77 7.51 0.98
C GLU A 276 -19.96 7.09 -0.49
N TYR A 277 -19.97 5.79 -0.73
CA TYR A 277 -20.32 5.26 -2.03
C TYR A 277 -21.83 5.50 -2.29
N PRO A 278 -22.23 6.00 -3.46
CA PRO A 278 -23.61 6.32 -3.72
C PRO A 278 -24.50 5.06 -3.72
N PHE A 279 -25.77 5.25 -3.38
CA PHE A 279 -26.75 4.16 -3.42
C PHE A 279 -26.90 3.55 -4.83
N VAL A 280 -26.89 4.38 -5.86
CA VAL A 280 -26.87 3.96 -7.28
C VAL A 280 -25.42 3.68 -7.68
N PRO A 281 -25.07 2.46 -8.12
CA PRO A 281 -23.69 2.13 -8.49
C PRO A 281 -23.15 3.02 -9.59
N MET A 282 -21.88 3.43 -9.43
CA MET A 282 -21.16 4.19 -10.45
C MET A 282 -20.75 3.28 -11.59
N VAL A 283 -20.66 3.82 -12.81
CA VAL A 283 -20.11 3.14 -13.98
C VAL A 283 -18.62 3.45 -14.08
N SER A 284 -17.79 2.44 -14.24
CA SER A 284 -16.34 2.62 -14.48
C SER A 284 -16.12 3.27 -15.83
N LYS A 285 -15.53 4.47 -15.80
CA LYS A 285 -15.26 5.27 -17.01
C LYS A 285 -14.23 4.59 -17.90
N SER A 286 -13.12 4.10 -17.34
CA SER A 286 -12.04 3.47 -18.10
C SER A 286 -12.52 2.21 -18.81
N LYS A 287 -13.28 1.35 -18.11
CA LYS A 287 -13.87 0.15 -18.71
C LYS A 287 -14.97 0.49 -19.73
N TRP A 288 -15.77 1.55 -19.49
CA TRP A 288 -16.73 2.01 -20.50
C TRP A 288 -16.07 2.51 -21.77
N PHE A 289 -14.93 3.20 -21.62
CA PHE A 289 -14.13 3.66 -22.77
C PHE A 289 -13.56 2.49 -23.57
N GLU A 290 -12.88 1.55 -22.89
CA GLU A 290 -12.30 0.34 -23.51
C GLU A 290 -12.75 -0.92 -22.71
N PRO A 291 -13.74 -1.66 -23.17
CA PRO A 291 -14.28 -2.82 -22.44
C PRO A 291 -13.28 -3.94 -22.14
N ARG A 292 -12.17 -3.98 -22.89
CA ARG A 292 -11.07 -4.94 -22.68
C ARG A 292 -10.09 -4.48 -21.59
N HIS A 293 -10.20 -3.23 -21.12
CA HIS A 293 -9.39 -2.69 -20.04
C HIS A 293 -9.89 -3.24 -18.70
N THR A 294 -9.15 -4.19 -18.15
CA THR A 294 -9.45 -4.73 -16.82
C THR A 294 -8.95 -3.76 -15.76
N VAL A 295 -9.79 -3.46 -14.78
CA VAL A 295 -9.41 -2.67 -13.60
C VAL A 295 -9.53 -3.55 -12.38
N ASN A 296 -8.51 -3.56 -11.53
CA ASN A 296 -8.58 -4.15 -10.21
C ASN A 296 -8.99 -3.05 -9.22
N VAL A 297 -10.26 -3.05 -8.83
CA VAL A 297 -10.78 -2.12 -7.83
C VAL A 297 -10.12 -2.38 -6.49
N THR A 298 -9.79 -1.34 -5.76
CA THR A 298 -9.20 -1.47 -4.43
C THR A 298 -9.81 -0.50 -3.43
N ASP A 299 -9.78 -0.92 -2.18
CA ASP A 299 -10.17 -0.10 -1.04
C ASP A 299 -9.17 -0.31 0.10
N ARG A 300 -8.30 0.68 0.33
CA ARG A 300 -7.20 0.55 1.29
C ARG A 300 -7.63 0.80 2.73
N PHE A 301 -8.53 1.74 2.96
CA PHE A 301 -8.72 2.32 4.27
C PHE A 301 -10.01 1.93 4.98
N THR A 302 -10.98 1.35 4.30
CA THR A 302 -12.17 0.83 4.95
C THR A 302 -11.96 -0.61 5.42
N ARG A 303 -12.63 -0.99 6.48
CA ARG A 303 -12.61 -2.35 7.02
C ARG A 303 -13.77 -3.21 6.52
N ASP A 304 -14.84 -2.58 6.06
CA ASP A 304 -15.95 -3.19 5.31
C ASP A 304 -15.79 -2.83 3.84
N LYS A 305 -15.55 -3.84 3.00
CA LYS A 305 -15.28 -3.68 1.57
C LYS A 305 -16.53 -3.80 0.71
N THR A 306 -17.71 -3.92 1.30
CA THR A 306 -18.96 -4.19 0.57
C THR A 306 -19.20 -3.24 -0.60
N ASP A 307 -19.01 -1.94 -0.40
CA ASP A 307 -19.26 -0.93 -1.44
C ASP A 307 -18.30 -1.07 -2.62
N SER A 308 -17.01 -1.24 -2.35
CA SER A 308 -15.99 -1.40 -3.40
C SER A 308 -16.11 -2.76 -4.11
N LEU A 309 -16.48 -3.82 -3.39
CA LEU A 309 -16.74 -5.14 -3.98
C LEU A 309 -17.99 -5.11 -4.90
N GLN A 310 -19.06 -4.44 -4.47
CA GLN A 310 -20.25 -4.26 -5.31
C GLN A 310 -19.96 -3.40 -6.54
N HIS A 311 -19.13 -2.35 -6.39
CA HIS A 311 -18.67 -1.56 -7.52
C HIS A 311 -17.89 -2.41 -8.53
N ALA A 312 -16.93 -3.20 -8.08
CA ALA A 312 -16.15 -4.08 -8.93
C ALA A 312 -17.06 -5.04 -9.71
N PHE A 313 -17.89 -5.79 -9.01
CA PHE A 313 -18.75 -6.80 -9.60
C PHE A 313 -19.80 -6.21 -10.55
N PHE A 314 -20.43 -5.08 -10.19
CA PHE A 314 -21.40 -4.39 -11.06
C PHE A 314 -20.77 -3.99 -12.40
N ASN A 315 -19.53 -3.55 -12.39
CA ASN A 315 -18.79 -3.15 -13.56
C ASN A 315 -18.08 -4.33 -14.29
N GLY A 316 -18.13 -5.55 -13.73
CA GLY A 316 -17.37 -6.70 -14.26
C GLY A 316 -15.86 -6.47 -14.21
N GLN A 317 -15.37 -5.94 -13.10
CA GLN A 317 -13.98 -5.60 -12.83
C GLN A 317 -13.41 -6.51 -11.74
N GLY A 318 -12.09 -6.73 -11.78
CA GLY A 318 -11.37 -7.47 -10.75
C GLY A 318 -11.25 -6.69 -9.43
N TYR A 319 -10.64 -7.33 -8.45
CA TYR A 319 -10.39 -6.75 -7.14
C TYR A 319 -8.94 -6.92 -6.70
N ALA A 320 -8.35 -5.84 -6.19
CA ALA A 320 -7.03 -5.85 -5.57
C ALA A 320 -7.17 -5.85 -4.05
N THR A 321 -6.77 -6.95 -3.42
CA THR A 321 -6.82 -7.14 -1.97
C THR A 321 -5.55 -6.60 -1.32
N LEU A 322 -5.70 -5.83 -0.24
CA LEU A 322 -4.61 -5.28 0.57
C LEU A 322 -4.88 -5.55 2.05
N ASP A 323 -4.20 -6.53 2.61
CA ASP A 323 -4.36 -6.87 4.04
C ASP A 323 -3.37 -6.11 4.92
N ASN A 324 -2.10 -6.07 4.51
CA ASN A 324 -1.02 -5.38 5.21
C ASN A 324 -0.58 -4.17 4.39
N LEU A 325 -0.96 -2.99 4.84
CA LEU A 325 -0.64 -1.72 4.18
C LEU A 325 0.41 -0.98 4.98
N TRP A 326 1.63 -0.91 4.49
CA TRP A 326 2.76 -0.21 5.11
C TRP A 326 3.05 -0.62 6.57
N GLY A 327 2.76 -1.88 6.91
CA GLY A 327 2.87 -2.39 8.27
C GLY A 327 1.65 -2.10 9.15
N PHE A 328 0.55 -1.64 8.57
CA PHE A 328 -0.76 -1.54 9.21
C PHE A 328 -1.62 -2.69 8.77
N TRP A 329 -2.26 -3.36 9.73
CA TRP A 329 -3.15 -4.46 9.41
C TRP A 329 -4.57 -3.94 9.15
N TYR A 330 -5.03 -4.07 7.93
CA TYR A 330 -6.43 -3.81 7.55
C TYR A 330 -7.24 -5.10 7.47
N GLY A 331 -6.66 -6.18 7.01
CA GLY A 331 -7.22 -7.53 6.98
C GLY A 331 -8.58 -7.63 6.27
N THR A 332 -8.70 -8.53 5.33
CA THR A 332 -9.97 -8.81 4.66
C THR A 332 -10.87 -9.59 5.60
N THR A 333 -12.12 -9.12 5.82
CA THR A 333 -13.09 -9.83 6.69
C THR A 333 -13.49 -11.17 6.05
N PRO A 334 -13.95 -12.17 6.83
CA PRO A 334 -14.48 -13.42 6.27
C PRO A 334 -15.63 -13.23 5.28
N HIS A 335 -16.47 -12.22 5.49
CA HIS A 335 -17.55 -11.87 4.55
C HIS A 335 -16.99 -11.38 3.21
N ASP A 336 -16.06 -10.43 3.24
CA ASP A 336 -15.49 -9.86 2.03
C ASP A 336 -14.64 -10.88 1.27
N ALA A 337 -13.87 -11.69 1.99
CA ALA A 337 -13.09 -12.79 1.44
C ALA A 337 -13.97 -13.80 0.68
N GLU A 338 -15.11 -14.20 1.26
CA GLU A 338 -16.06 -15.09 0.62
C GLU A 338 -16.72 -14.43 -0.61
N ALA A 339 -17.03 -13.13 -0.55
CA ALA A 339 -17.56 -12.40 -1.69
C ALA A 339 -16.54 -12.38 -2.85
N ILE A 340 -15.28 -12.04 -2.59
CA ILE A 340 -14.19 -12.05 -3.58
C ILE A 340 -14.07 -13.43 -4.21
N LEU A 341 -14.01 -14.48 -3.42
CA LEU A 341 -13.89 -15.86 -3.88
C LEU A 341 -15.02 -16.24 -4.84
N ARG A 342 -16.27 -15.87 -4.53
CA ARG A 342 -17.43 -16.22 -5.36
C ARG A 342 -17.46 -15.42 -6.66
N PHE A 343 -17.35 -14.11 -6.59
CA PHE A 343 -17.52 -13.30 -7.79
C PHE A 343 -16.35 -13.44 -8.76
N THR A 344 -15.09 -13.50 -8.29
CA THR A 344 -13.94 -13.68 -9.17
C THR A 344 -13.98 -15.01 -9.91
N ARG A 345 -14.57 -16.05 -9.30
CA ARG A 345 -14.77 -17.33 -9.98
C ARG A 345 -15.80 -17.23 -11.12
N ILE A 346 -16.86 -16.47 -10.93
CA ILE A 346 -17.82 -16.18 -12.00
C ILE A 346 -17.15 -15.37 -13.10
N GLU A 347 -16.42 -14.34 -12.75
CA GLU A 347 -15.76 -13.44 -13.70
C GLU A 347 -14.74 -14.17 -14.58
N ARG A 348 -13.89 -15.04 -13.98
CA ARG A 348 -12.96 -15.85 -14.78
C ARG A 348 -13.67 -16.77 -15.78
N ALA A 349 -14.78 -17.37 -15.37
CA ALA A 349 -15.53 -18.27 -16.23
C ALA A 349 -16.25 -17.52 -17.39
N LEU A 350 -16.59 -16.24 -17.18
CA LEU A 350 -17.37 -15.39 -18.09
C LEU A 350 -16.57 -14.19 -18.61
N ALA A 351 -15.22 -14.29 -18.62
CA ALA A 351 -14.34 -13.21 -19.04
C ALA A 351 -14.67 -12.68 -20.45
N GLU A 352 -15.10 -13.54 -21.37
CA GLU A 352 -15.52 -13.14 -22.73
C GLU A 352 -16.76 -12.21 -22.68
N ASN A 353 -17.73 -12.52 -21.82
CA ASN A 353 -18.88 -11.64 -21.63
C ASN A 353 -18.45 -10.29 -21.06
N LEU A 354 -17.59 -10.29 -20.05
CA LEU A 354 -17.15 -9.06 -19.37
C LEU A 354 -16.36 -8.10 -20.25
N ARG A 355 -15.83 -8.59 -21.39
CA ARG A 355 -15.16 -7.78 -22.42
C ARG A 355 -16.08 -7.31 -23.55
N SER A 356 -17.38 -7.53 -23.42
CA SER A 356 -18.35 -7.18 -24.45
C SER A 356 -18.29 -5.69 -24.80
N PRO A 357 -18.13 -5.33 -26.08
CA PRO A 357 -18.21 -3.93 -26.52
C PRO A 357 -19.64 -3.36 -26.39
N ASP A 358 -20.63 -4.24 -26.27
CA ASP A 358 -22.05 -3.93 -26.14
C ASP A 358 -22.53 -4.00 -24.68
N TRP A 359 -21.61 -3.78 -23.72
CA TRP A 359 -21.94 -3.68 -22.31
C TRP A 359 -23.02 -2.59 -22.05
N GLU A 360 -24.02 -2.91 -21.25
CA GLU A 360 -25.09 -2.01 -20.86
C GLU A 360 -25.17 -1.95 -19.32
N PRO A 361 -24.54 -0.96 -18.67
CA PRO A 361 -24.73 -0.72 -17.25
C PRO A 361 -26.15 -0.25 -16.99
N HIS A 362 -26.65 -0.49 -15.77
CA HIS A 362 -28.00 -0.17 -15.35
C HIS A 362 -29.09 -0.78 -16.26
N SER A 363 -28.86 -2.02 -16.72
CA SER A 363 -29.91 -2.80 -17.38
C SER A 363 -31.15 -2.88 -16.47
N PRO A 364 -32.37 -2.68 -17.00
CA PRO A 364 -33.59 -2.58 -16.18
C PRO A 364 -33.83 -3.79 -15.28
N THR A 365 -34.15 -3.53 -14.02
CA THR A 365 -34.54 -4.50 -12.99
C THR A 365 -35.98 -4.23 -12.53
N LEU A 366 -36.61 -5.22 -11.93
CA LEU A 366 -38.03 -5.11 -11.49
C LEU A 366 -38.15 -4.63 -10.04
N GLN A 367 -37.09 -4.68 -9.25
CA GLN A 367 -37.12 -4.37 -7.83
C GLN A 367 -36.29 -3.13 -7.50
N PRO A 368 -36.79 -2.23 -6.65
CA PRO A 368 -36.01 -1.06 -6.20
C PRO A 368 -34.74 -1.48 -5.45
N GLY A 369 -33.65 -0.75 -5.68
CA GLY A 369 -32.35 -1.00 -5.03
C GLY A 369 -31.60 -2.21 -5.56
N ILE A 370 -32.12 -2.89 -6.57
CA ILE A 370 -31.42 -3.91 -7.35
C ILE A 370 -30.88 -3.25 -8.61
N PHE A 371 -29.58 -3.39 -8.85
CA PHE A 371 -28.92 -2.81 -10.02
C PHE A 371 -28.19 -3.90 -10.80
N ALA A 372 -28.30 -3.87 -12.13
CA ALA A 372 -27.73 -4.87 -13.01
C ALA A 372 -26.93 -4.24 -14.15
N SER A 373 -25.80 -4.87 -14.50
CA SER A 373 -25.06 -4.63 -15.73
C SER A 373 -25.21 -5.81 -16.67
N ARG A 374 -25.46 -5.56 -17.95
CA ARG A 374 -25.67 -6.56 -18.99
C ARG A 374 -24.48 -6.66 -19.92
N PHE A 375 -23.92 -7.85 -20.10
CA PHE A 375 -22.75 -8.13 -20.93
C PHE A 375 -23.10 -9.19 -22.00
N PRO A 376 -23.58 -8.78 -23.19
CA PRO A 376 -23.99 -9.70 -24.24
C PRO A 376 -22.79 -10.14 -25.08
N THR A 377 -22.82 -11.40 -25.53
CA THR A 377 -22.00 -11.94 -26.61
C THR A 377 -22.89 -12.62 -27.65
N ALA A 378 -22.31 -13.16 -28.73
CA ALA A 378 -23.06 -13.93 -29.70
C ALA A 378 -23.69 -15.22 -29.12
N ALA A 379 -23.02 -15.85 -28.13
CA ALA A 379 -23.39 -17.13 -27.55
C ALA A 379 -24.21 -17.03 -26.26
N SER A 380 -24.06 -15.94 -25.52
CA SER A 380 -24.64 -15.79 -24.17
C SER A 380 -24.81 -14.33 -23.76
N THR A 381 -25.60 -14.11 -22.72
CA THR A 381 -25.66 -12.79 -22.04
C THR A 381 -25.50 -13.00 -20.55
N LEU A 382 -24.56 -12.31 -19.94
CA LEU A 382 -24.34 -12.27 -18.51
C LEU A 382 -24.96 -10.99 -17.93
N TRP A 383 -25.62 -11.10 -16.79
CA TRP A 383 -25.96 -9.97 -15.91
C TRP A 383 -25.19 -10.12 -14.61
N THR A 384 -24.38 -9.13 -14.24
CA THR A 384 -23.86 -8.96 -12.88
C THR A 384 -24.84 -8.06 -12.12
N ILE A 385 -25.20 -8.45 -10.91
CA ILE A 385 -26.28 -7.81 -10.15
C ILE A 385 -25.82 -7.53 -8.73
N VAL A 386 -26.20 -6.38 -8.19
CA VAL A 386 -25.96 -6.00 -6.80
C VAL A 386 -27.25 -5.56 -6.12
N ASN A 387 -27.43 -5.96 -4.88
CA ASN A 387 -28.49 -5.49 -4.01
C ASN A 387 -27.94 -4.41 -3.08
N ARG A 388 -28.40 -3.19 -3.27
CA ARG A 388 -27.99 -2.02 -2.43
C ARG A 388 -28.88 -1.84 -1.20
N ASN A 389 -29.94 -2.66 -1.08
CA ASN A 389 -30.76 -2.68 0.13
C ASN A 389 -30.08 -3.49 1.23
N GLU A 390 -30.34 -3.15 2.50
CA GLU A 390 -29.87 -3.89 3.68
C GLU A 390 -30.68 -5.17 3.95
N TYR A 391 -31.69 -5.47 3.12
CA TYR A 391 -32.56 -6.62 3.26
C TYR A 391 -32.57 -7.49 2.00
N ASP A 392 -32.90 -8.75 2.17
CA ASP A 392 -33.02 -9.73 1.09
C ASP A 392 -34.18 -9.37 0.16
N VAL A 393 -33.94 -9.47 -1.14
CA VAL A 393 -34.96 -9.27 -2.16
C VAL A 393 -35.20 -10.58 -2.90
N ASN A 394 -36.43 -11.01 -2.95
CA ASN A 394 -36.86 -12.28 -3.52
C ASN A 394 -37.94 -12.09 -4.60
N GLY A 395 -38.09 -13.06 -5.50
CA GLY A 395 -39.12 -13.07 -6.53
C GLY A 395 -38.65 -12.53 -7.86
N GLU A 396 -39.54 -11.86 -8.59
CA GLU A 396 -39.28 -11.37 -9.95
C GLU A 396 -38.22 -10.23 -9.92
N GLN A 397 -37.12 -10.44 -10.63
CA GLN A 397 -35.97 -9.51 -10.64
C GLN A 397 -35.67 -8.95 -12.03
N LEU A 398 -35.74 -9.80 -13.07
CA LEU A 398 -35.38 -9.42 -14.43
C LEU A 398 -36.52 -9.79 -15.39
N ARG A 399 -36.82 -8.87 -16.35
CA ARG A 399 -37.64 -9.14 -17.51
C ARG A 399 -36.81 -8.92 -18.75
N ILE A 400 -36.63 -9.97 -19.54
CA ILE A 400 -35.72 -9.99 -20.69
C ILE A 400 -36.35 -10.63 -21.92
N ALA A 401 -35.84 -10.33 -23.11
CA ALA A 401 -36.28 -10.92 -24.32
C ALA A 401 -36.09 -12.45 -24.34
N HIS A 402 -37.09 -13.20 -24.76
CA HIS A 402 -37.05 -14.66 -24.85
C HIS A 402 -36.78 -15.13 -26.26
N ARG A 403 -35.96 -16.17 -26.37
CA ARG A 403 -35.78 -16.98 -27.59
C ARG A 403 -35.99 -18.45 -27.23
N SER A 404 -36.64 -19.21 -28.09
CA SER A 404 -36.82 -20.64 -27.88
C SER A 404 -35.50 -21.36 -27.77
N GLY A 405 -35.36 -22.30 -26.84
CA GLY A 405 -34.15 -23.05 -26.59
C GLY A 405 -33.12 -22.40 -25.66
N MET A 406 -33.46 -21.23 -25.12
CA MET A 406 -32.61 -20.58 -24.12
C MET A 406 -32.71 -21.21 -22.74
N HIS A 407 -31.60 -21.37 -22.08
CA HIS A 407 -31.45 -21.75 -20.69
C HIS A 407 -31.06 -20.51 -19.86
N TYR A 408 -31.45 -20.46 -18.60
CA TYR A 408 -31.21 -19.37 -17.67
C TYR A 408 -30.64 -19.92 -16.39
N TYR A 409 -29.45 -19.45 -16.00
CA TYR A 409 -28.73 -19.94 -14.82
C TYR A 409 -28.55 -18.80 -13.84
N ASP A 410 -28.90 -19.03 -12.57
CA ASP A 410 -28.43 -18.26 -11.45
C ASP A 410 -27.05 -18.76 -11.07
N LEU A 411 -26.02 -18.05 -11.52
CA LEU A 411 -24.63 -18.43 -11.30
C LEU A 411 -24.22 -18.26 -9.83
N TRP A 412 -24.84 -17.32 -9.11
CA TRP A 412 -24.53 -17.10 -7.69
C TRP A 412 -24.96 -18.28 -6.81
N HIS A 413 -26.11 -18.88 -7.14
CA HIS A 413 -26.62 -20.05 -6.43
C HIS A 413 -26.34 -21.38 -7.16
N GLY A 414 -25.74 -21.33 -8.35
CA GLY A 414 -25.40 -22.53 -9.12
C GLY A 414 -26.61 -23.35 -9.61
N THR A 415 -27.72 -22.68 -9.90
CA THR A 415 -28.99 -23.35 -10.25
C THR A 415 -29.53 -22.90 -11.61
N GLU A 416 -30.23 -23.78 -12.31
CA GLU A 416 -31.00 -23.43 -13.48
C GLU A 416 -32.34 -22.85 -13.07
N LEU A 417 -32.74 -21.72 -13.66
CA LEU A 417 -34.00 -21.02 -13.38
C LEU A 417 -35.08 -21.49 -14.33
N THR A 418 -36.30 -21.63 -13.80
CA THR A 418 -37.51 -21.82 -14.62
C THR A 418 -38.14 -20.47 -14.92
N PRO A 419 -38.08 -19.98 -16.17
CA PRO A 419 -38.61 -18.66 -16.51
C PRO A 419 -40.15 -18.66 -16.57
N ALA A 420 -40.77 -17.56 -16.19
CA ALA A 420 -42.18 -17.29 -16.52
C ALA A 420 -42.26 -16.65 -17.91
N VAL A 421 -42.81 -17.37 -18.89
CA VAL A 421 -42.85 -16.96 -20.31
C VAL A 421 -44.09 -16.13 -20.60
N HIS A 422 -43.89 -14.95 -21.17
CA HIS A 422 -44.93 -13.99 -21.54
C HIS A 422 -44.72 -13.51 -23.00
N GLY A 423 -45.17 -14.31 -23.97
CA GLY A 423 -44.94 -14.01 -25.39
C GLY A 423 -43.47 -14.05 -25.77
N ASN A 424 -42.89 -12.91 -26.15
CA ASN A 424 -41.49 -12.77 -26.52
C ASN A 424 -40.60 -12.35 -25.35
N GLU A 425 -41.10 -12.38 -24.13
CA GLU A 425 -40.37 -12.04 -22.93
C GLU A 425 -40.41 -13.17 -21.91
N VAL A 426 -39.43 -13.19 -21.04
CA VAL A 426 -39.42 -14.02 -19.85
C VAL A 426 -39.15 -13.18 -18.63
N THR A 427 -39.78 -13.55 -17.52
CA THR A 427 -39.51 -13.01 -16.19
C THR A 427 -38.73 -14.06 -15.40
N LEU A 428 -37.57 -13.65 -14.83
CA LEU A 428 -36.71 -14.47 -14.02
C LEU A 428 -36.87 -14.10 -12.55
N SER A 429 -37.10 -15.12 -11.71
CA SER A 429 -37.26 -15.00 -10.27
C SER A 429 -36.11 -15.66 -9.57
N PHE A 430 -35.46 -14.94 -8.68
CA PHE A 430 -34.35 -15.42 -7.86
C PHE A 430 -34.22 -14.56 -6.60
N SER A 431 -33.34 -14.98 -5.67
CA SER A 431 -33.09 -14.28 -4.42
C SER A 431 -31.74 -13.58 -4.45
N ILE A 432 -31.65 -12.40 -3.82
CA ILE A 432 -30.39 -11.70 -3.59
C ILE A 432 -30.35 -11.24 -2.14
N GLU A 433 -29.33 -11.65 -1.40
CA GLU A 433 -29.12 -11.25 -0.01
C GLU A 433 -28.99 -9.71 0.12
N GLY A 434 -29.34 -9.16 1.27
CA GLY A 434 -29.12 -7.73 1.58
C GLY A 434 -27.64 -7.36 1.45
N LEU A 435 -27.33 -6.25 0.76
CA LEU A 435 -25.98 -5.84 0.41
C LEU A 435 -25.18 -6.95 -0.32
N GLY A 436 -25.88 -7.85 -0.99
CA GLY A 436 -25.31 -9.02 -1.65
C GLY A 436 -25.17 -8.87 -3.17
N PHE A 437 -24.93 -10.01 -3.81
CA PHE A 437 -24.58 -10.15 -5.21
C PHE A 437 -25.50 -11.16 -5.90
N GLY A 438 -25.67 -11.02 -7.22
CA GLY A 438 -26.34 -11.96 -8.08
C GLY A 438 -25.70 -12.02 -9.46
N ALA A 439 -25.78 -13.15 -10.12
CA ALA A 439 -25.28 -13.29 -11.49
C ALA A 439 -26.20 -14.20 -12.30
N ILE A 440 -26.71 -13.70 -13.42
CA ILE A 440 -27.59 -14.46 -14.29
C ILE A 440 -26.94 -14.64 -15.65
N LEU A 441 -26.96 -15.88 -16.15
CA LEU A 441 -26.52 -16.22 -17.49
C LEU A 441 -27.69 -16.71 -18.32
N ALA A 442 -27.91 -16.09 -19.48
CA ALA A 442 -28.78 -16.61 -20.51
C ALA A 442 -27.94 -17.17 -21.69
N THR A 443 -28.16 -18.41 -22.05
CA THR A 443 -27.37 -19.10 -23.12
C THR A 443 -28.24 -20.15 -23.82
N ASP A 444 -27.93 -20.47 -25.06
CA ASP A 444 -28.52 -21.59 -25.79
C ASP A 444 -27.79 -22.92 -25.55
N GLN A 445 -26.73 -22.91 -24.74
CA GLN A 445 -25.94 -24.08 -24.41
C GLN A 445 -26.34 -24.68 -23.08
N SER A 446 -26.61 -25.97 -23.06
CA SER A 446 -26.80 -26.71 -21.80
C SER A 446 -25.45 -27.12 -21.23
N PRO A 447 -25.11 -26.78 -19.98
CA PRO A 447 -23.84 -27.13 -19.35
C PRO A 447 -23.83 -28.57 -18.86
N ALA A 448 -24.08 -29.53 -19.75
CA ALA A 448 -24.04 -30.93 -19.40
C ALA A 448 -22.64 -31.43 -18.98
N THR A 449 -21.60 -30.76 -19.47
CA THR A 449 -20.16 -31.07 -19.20
C THR A 449 -19.33 -29.78 -19.24
N GLY A 450 -18.09 -29.85 -18.71
CA GLY A 450 -17.09 -28.80 -18.86
C GLY A 450 -17.14 -27.68 -17.81
N PRO A 451 -16.38 -26.60 -17.99
CA PRO A 451 -16.14 -25.58 -16.97
C PRO A 451 -17.38 -24.92 -16.40
N MET A 452 -18.44 -24.76 -17.20
CA MET A 452 -19.72 -24.19 -16.72
C MET A 452 -20.42 -25.12 -15.73
N LYS A 453 -20.41 -26.44 -15.99
CA LYS A 453 -20.97 -27.42 -15.04
C LYS A 453 -20.21 -27.37 -13.72
N ASP A 454 -18.89 -27.29 -13.79
CA ASP A 454 -18.04 -27.24 -12.61
C ASP A 454 -18.27 -25.94 -11.80
N LEU A 455 -18.44 -24.80 -12.49
CA LEU A 455 -18.82 -23.54 -11.87
C LEU A 455 -20.17 -23.67 -11.14
N LEU A 456 -21.21 -24.16 -11.81
CA LEU A 456 -22.53 -24.30 -11.20
C LEU A 456 -22.50 -25.23 -9.99
N ALA A 457 -21.82 -26.36 -10.07
CA ALA A 457 -21.68 -27.30 -8.96
C ALA A 457 -20.93 -26.66 -7.76
N TYR A 458 -19.84 -25.94 -8.04
CA TYR A 458 -19.07 -25.23 -7.02
C TYR A 458 -19.92 -24.15 -6.33
N MET A 459 -20.61 -23.32 -7.10
CA MET A 459 -21.43 -22.23 -6.57
C MET A 459 -22.66 -22.76 -5.80
N ALA A 460 -23.27 -23.86 -6.28
CA ALA A 460 -24.35 -24.52 -5.55
C ALA A 460 -23.91 -25.06 -4.18
N GLU A 461 -22.71 -25.58 -4.06
CA GLU A 461 -22.15 -26.01 -2.78
C GLU A 461 -21.86 -24.83 -1.86
N ARG A 462 -21.21 -23.78 -2.39
CA ARG A 462 -20.85 -22.58 -1.62
C ARG A 462 -22.05 -21.80 -1.11
N SER A 463 -23.08 -21.66 -1.95
CA SER A 463 -24.30 -20.89 -1.61
C SER A 463 -25.19 -21.56 -0.58
N ARG A 464 -24.97 -22.85 -0.23
CA ARG A 464 -25.63 -23.48 0.93
C ARG A 464 -25.37 -22.72 2.23
N ARG A 465 -24.24 -22.04 2.31
CA ARG A 465 -23.93 -21.11 3.38
C ARG A 465 -24.16 -19.69 2.85
N PRO A 466 -25.16 -18.94 3.32
CA PRO A 466 -25.41 -17.57 2.90
C PRO A 466 -24.21 -16.67 3.12
N LEU A 467 -23.96 -15.70 2.25
CA LEU A 467 -22.87 -14.73 2.40
C LEU A 467 -23.04 -13.91 3.68
N SER A 468 -24.27 -13.54 4.01
CA SER A 468 -24.63 -12.82 5.25
C SER A 468 -24.29 -13.56 6.55
N SER A 469 -24.04 -14.87 6.49
CA SER A 469 -23.65 -15.66 7.65
C SER A 469 -22.14 -15.58 8.00
N TYR A 470 -21.34 -14.99 7.13
CA TYR A 470 -19.93 -14.73 7.39
C TYR A 470 -19.78 -13.41 8.14
N THR A 471 -18.90 -13.39 9.12
CA THR A 471 -18.69 -12.18 9.93
C THR A 471 -18.05 -11.04 9.15
N ARG A 472 -18.54 -9.84 9.37
CA ARG A 472 -17.94 -8.57 8.90
C ARG A 472 -17.06 -7.93 9.98
N GLU A 473 -16.86 -8.61 11.09
CA GLU A 473 -16.03 -8.11 12.18
C GLU A 473 -14.56 -8.13 11.79
N TRP A 474 -13.96 -6.95 11.74
CA TRP A 474 -12.52 -6.81 11.59
C TRP A 474 -11.81 -7.14 12.89
N LYS A 475 -10.66 -7.82 12.81
CA LYS A 475 -9.83 -8.18 13.95
C LYS A 475 -8.43 -7.60 13.79
N ALA A 476 -7.98 -6.90 14.82
CA ALA A 476 -6.59 -6.48 14.91
C ALA A 476 -5.68 -7.70 15.06
N VAL A 477 -4.46 -7.58 14.55
CA VAL A 477 -3.38 -8.52 14.80
C VAL A 477 -2.64 -8.06 16.06
N PRO A 478 -2.60 -8.84 17.14
CA PRO A 478 -1.88 -8.46 18.35
C PRO A 478 -0.38 -8.40 18.09
N GLN A 479 0.25 -7.32 18.53
CA GLN A 479 1.69 -7.14 18.44
C GLN A 479 2.36 -7.45 19.78
N LYS A 480 3.59 -7.91 19.71
CA LYS A 480 4.42 -8.18 20.86
C LYS A 480 5.73 -7.41 20.79
N MET A 481 6.03 -6.68 21.83
CA MET A 481 7.34 -6.06 22.00
C MET A 481 8.39 -7.15 22.26
N VAL A 482 9.53 -7.07 21.61
CA VAL A 482 10.67 -7.99 21.81
C VAL A 482 11.35 -7.65 23.12
N ASP A 483 11.53 -8.65 23.98
CA ASP A 483 12.13 -8.47 25.29
C ASP A 483 13.58 -7.94 25.20
N ILE A 484 13.89 -6.91 25.94
CA ILE A 484 15.24 -6.40 26.15
C ILE A 484 15.72 -6.89 27.53
N ALA A 485 16.68 -7.80 27.53
CA ALA A 485 17.19 -8.35 28.78
C ALA A 485 17.89 -7.29 29.64
N ALA A 486 17.57 -7.25 30.93
CA ALA A 486 18.23 -6.37 31.88
C ALA A 486 19.75 -6.63 31.95
N THR A 487 20.52 -5.59 32.20
CA THR A 487 21.96 -5.69 32.37
C THR A 487 22.31 -6.04 33.83
N LYS A 488 23.56 -6.40 34.08
CA LYS A 488 24.07 -6.41 35.45
C LYS A 488 24.07 -4.96 35.98
N PRO A 489 23.35 -4.65 37.09
CA PRO A 489 23.28 -3.29 37.60
C PRO A 489 24.64 -2.72 37.98
N ALA A 490 24.91 -1.49 37.56
CA ALA A 490 26.14 -0.77 37.91
C ALA A 490 25.95 0.09 39.16
N GLN A 491 26.96 0.13 40.04
CA GLN A 491 26.97 0.95 41.27
C GLN A 491 27.32 2.41 41.03
N SER A 492 27.98 2.70 39.91
CA SER A 492 28.37 4.05 39.51
C SER A 492 28.39 4.16 38.01
N ALA A 493 28.33 5.39 37.48
CA ALA A 493 28.28 5.65 36.06
C ALA A 493 29.49 5.03 35.34
N PRO A 494 29.29 4.09 34.40
CA PRO A 494 30.35 3.63 33.52
C PRO A 494 30.95 4.79 32.73
N ALA A 495 32.20 4.66 32.30
CA ALA A 495 32.87 5.70 31.52
C ALA A 495 32.07 6.06 30.26
N GLY A 496 31.87 7.37 30.04
CA GLY A 496 31.12 7.87 28.89
C GLY A 496 29.58 7.82 29.05
N MET A 497 29.05 7.39 30.18
CA MET A 497 27.62 7.33 30.46
C MET A 497 27.15 8.41 31.43
N VAL A 498 25.87 8.76 31.32
CA VAL A 498 25.19 9.75 32.16
C VAL A 498 24.18 9.02 33.04
N HIS A 499 24.14 9.38 34.33
CA HIS A 499 23.12 8.87 35.26
C HIS A 499 21.78 9.54 35.01
N ILE A 500 20.75 8.73 34.80
CA ILE A 500 19.35 9.14 34.68
C ILE A 500 18.65 8.69 35.97
N PRO A 501 18.17 9.59 36.79
CA PRO A 501 17.47 9.22 38.01
C PRO A 501 16.13 8.57 37.67
N GLY A 502 15.75 7.55 38.46
CA GLY A 502 14.43 6.97 38.37
C GLY A 502 13.32 7.93 38.81
N GLY A 503 12.10 7.57 38.53
CA GLY A 503 10.92 8.35 38.97
C GLY A 503 9.67 8.06 38.14
N ASP A 504 8.58 8.71 38.54
CA ASP A 504 7.32 8.63 37.79
C ASP A 504 7.41 9.50 36.53
N TYR A 505 7.01 8.96 35.42
CA TYR A 505 7.04 9.62 34.11
C TYR A 505 5.71 9.44 33.36
N ASP A 506 5.14 10.55 32.91
CA ASP A 506 3.96 10.58 32.06
C ASP A 506 4.42 10.47 30.61
N PHE A 507 4.65 9.24 30.15
CA PHE A 507 5.08 8.95 28.79
C PHE A 507 3.95 9.25 27.81
N GLN A 508 4.23 10.09 26.82
CA GLN A 508 3.32 10.43 25.74
C GLN A 508 4.10 10.47 24.45
N VAL A 509 3.63 9.75 23.44
CA VAL A 509 4.25 9.73 22.12
C VAL A 509 3.21 9.47 21.04
N ARG A 510 3.46 9.95 19.83
CA ARG A 510 2.64 9.73 18.65
C ARG A 510 3.49 9.16 17.51
N GLY A 511 2.98 8.11 16.89
CA GLY A 511 3.52 7.61 15.63
C GLY A 511 3.23 8.58 14.47
N ILE A 512 4.23 8.87 13.64
CA ILE A 512 4.12 9.87 12.56
C ILE A 512 3.97 9.25 11.17
N GLU A 513 3.22 8.20 11.07
CA GLU A 513 2.87 7.63 9.78
C GLU A 513 2.05 8.63 8.95
N ILE A 514 2.35 8.71 7.67
CA ILE A 514 1.73 9.70 6.76
C ILE A 514 0.34 9.24 6.34
N GLU A 515 0.16 7.94 6.11
CA GLU A 515 -1.11 7.35 5.70
C GLU A 515 -1.83 6.66 6.88
N GLY A 516 -3.08 6.27 6.65
CA GLY A 516 -3.88 5.60 7.66
C GLY A 516 -4.44 6.59 8.69
N GLY A 517 -5.51 7.30 8.37
CA GLY A 517 -6.13 8.28 9.26
C GLY A 517 -6.73 7.73 10.57
N ASN A 518 -6.78 6.39 10.71
CA ASN A 518 -7.33 5.71 11.88
C ASN A 518 -6.30 5.64 13.01
N ASP A 519 -6.75 5.81 14.26
CA ASP A 519 -5.90 5.63 15.43
C ASP A 519 -5.75 4.13 15.79
N PRO A 520 -6.82 3.33 15.91
CA PRO A 520 -6.70 1.91 16.23
C PRO A 520 -6.15 1.08 15.06
N GLY A 521 -5.19 0.20 15.36
CA GLY A 521 -4.57 -0.69 14.37
C GLY A 521 -3.42 -0.08 13.59
N VAL A 522 -3.05 1.15 13.89
CA VAL A 522 -1.93 1.87 13.28
C VAL A 522 -0.80 1.96 14.29
N ASP A 523 0.44 1.96 13.79
CA ASP A 523 1.67 2.04 14.56
C ASP A 523 1.96 0.77 15.41
N VAL A 524 2.40 0.88 16.67
CA VAL A 524 2.80 -0.24 17.52
C VAL A 524 1.86 -0.43 18.70
N GLN A 525 1.95 -1.60 19.35
CA GLN A 525 1.20 -1.94 20.56
C GLN A 525 2.17 -2.06 21.74
N TYR A 526 2.12 -1.12 22.67
CA TYR A 526 2.88 -1.24 23.90
C TYR A 526 2.32 -2.35 24.82
N PRO A 527 3.13 -2.88 25.76
CA PRO A 527 2.70 -3.96 26.67
C PRO A 527 1.48 -3.66 27.56
N TRP A 528 1.15 -2.39 27.73
CA TRP A 528 -0.02 -1.93 28.52
C TRP A 528 -1.25 -1.61 27.67
N GLU A 529 -1.20 -1.86 26.37
CA GLU A 529 -2.29 -1.58 25.42
C GLU A 529 -2.95 -2.87 24.93
N ASP A 530 -4.22 -2.73 24.60
CA ASP A 530 -5.06 -3.82 24.08
C ASP A 530 -4.98 -3.98 22.55
N ILE A 531 -4.50 -2.95 21.84
CA ILE A 531 -4.39 -2.88 20.39
C ILE A 531 -3.29 -1.87 19.99
N ALA A 532 -2.69 -2.04 18.82
CA ALA A 532 -1.81 -1.04 18.23
C ALA A 532 -2.53 0.31 18.05
N ARG A 533 -1.86 1.42 18.35
CA ARG A 533 -2.44 2.76 18.31
C ARG A 533 -1.44 3.74 17.71
N ARG A 534 -1.94 4.86 17.20
CA ARG A 534 -1.11 5.99 16.76
C ARG A 534 -0.70 6.88 17.94
N ASN A 535 -1.60 7.06 18.90
CA ASN A 535 -1.40 7.95 20.03
C ASN A 535 -1.28 7.13 21.30
N HIS A 536 -0.16 7.25 21.98
CA HIS A 536 0.19 6.49 23.18
C HIS A 536 0.31 7.39 24.39
N ARG A 537 -0.23 6.95 25.51
CA ARG A 537 -0.06 7.61 26.80
C ARG A 537 -0.10 6.61 27.94
N HIS A 538 0.94 6.62 28.77
CA HIS A 538 1.00 5.78 29.95
C HIS A 538 1.85 6.42 31.04
N ARG A 539 1.47 6.24 32.31
CA ARG A 539 2.31 6.63 33.45
C ARG A 539 3.20 5.47 33.82
N ILE A 540 4.51 5.66 33.70
CA ILE A 540 5.54 4.65 33.92
C ILE A 540 6.33 5.03 35.18
N HIS A 541 6.65 4.07 36.06
CA HIS A 541 7.67 4.23 37.06
C HIS A 541 9.01 3.71 36.52
N LEU A 542 9.94 4.62 36.26
CA LEU A 542 11.28 4.29 35.74
C LEU A 542 12.23 3.99 36.89
N SER A 543 12.92 2.86 36.84
CA SER A 543 14.12 2.64 37.65
C SER A 543 15.26 3.54 37.17
N SER A 544 16.21 3.88 38.03
CA SER A 544 17.42 4.60 37.60
C SER A 544 18.27 3.77 36.64
N PHE A 545 18.93 4.43 35.70
CA PHE A 545 19.81 3.80 34.73
C PHE A 545 20.93 4.74 34.30
N TYR A 546 21.89 4.20 33.59
CA TYR A 546 22.93 4.96 32.90
C TYR A 546 22.73 4.87 31.39
N ILE A 547 22.82 5.98 30.67
CA ILE A 547 22.71 6.05 29.23
C ILE A 547 24.01 6.56 28.62
N ASP A 548 24.41 6.04 27.46
CA ASP A 548 25.56 6.60 26.73
C ASP A 548 25.35 8.08 26.48
N ARG A 549 26.35 8.90 26.82
CA ARG A 549 26.26 10.35 26.63
C ARG A 549 26.05 10.74 25.18
N THR A 550 26.61 9.95 24.26
CA THR A 550 26.55 10.14 22.82
C THR A 550 26.14 8.82 22.15
N PRO A 551 25.69 8.82 20.90
CA PRO A 551 25.61 7.59 20.11
C PRO A 551 26.97 6.86 20.05
N VAL A 552 26.94 5.53 19.84
CA VAL A 552 28.12 4.73 19.67
C VAL A 552 28.89 5.19 18.42
N THR A 553 30.19 5.46 18.61
CA THR A 553 31.04 5.98 17.56
C THR A 553 31.70 4.88 16.70
N ASN A 554 32.21 5.26 15.52
CA ASN A 554 33.00 4.36 14.68
C ASN A 554 34.18 3.75 15.44
N ALA A 555 34.91 4.55 16.24
CA ALA A 555 36.02 4.05 17.04
C ALA A 555 35.60 3.02 18.09
N GLU A 556 34.45 3.21 18.72
CA GLU A 556 33.92 2.28 19.73
C GLU A 556 33.45 0.98 19.07
N PHE A 557 32.74 1.07 17.95
CA PHE A 557 32.28 -0.11 17.20
C PHE A 557 33.48 -0.88 16.63
N LYS A 558 34.53 -0.20 16.18
CA LYS A 558 35.78 -0.85 15.74
C LYS A 558 36.43 -1.68 16.86
N ARG A 559 36.46 -1.16 18.11
CA ARG A 559 36.98 -1.93 19.26
C ARG A 559 36.17 -3.21 19.49
N PHE A 560 34.87 -3.16 19.34
CA PHE A 560 33.98 -4.36 19.39
C PHE A 560 34.39 -5.38 18.32
N LEU A 561 34.53 -4.95 17.06
CA LEU A 561 34.92 -5.84 15.96
C LEU A 561 36.30 -6.45 16.19
N ASP A 562 37.26 -5.65 16.66
CA ASP A 562 38.64 -6.13 16.92
C ASP A 562 38.68 -7.16 18.04
N ALA A 563 37.88 -6.94 19.09
CA ALA A 563 37.83 -7.83 20.25
C ALA A 563 37.11 -9.15 19.99
N THR A 564 36.02 -9.11 19.23
CA THR A 564 35.10 -10.26 19.06
C THR A 564 35.24 -10.97 17.72
N LYS A 565 35.79 -10.28 16.72
CA LYS A 565 35.79 -10.71 15.32
C LYS A 565 34.34 -10.92 14.81
N TYR A 566 33.40 -10.11 15.29
CA TYR A 566 32.00 -10.18 14.92
C TYR A 566 31.83 -10.10 13.41
N HIS A 567 31.01 -11.01 12.88
CA HIS A 567 30.46 -11.03 11.52
C HIS A 567 28.97 -11.29 11.60
N PRO A 568 28.14 -10.41 11.03
CA PRO A 568 26.71 -10.68 10.96
C PRO A 568 26.42 -11.86 10.03
N ARG A 569 25.31 -12.55 10.24
CA ARG A 569 24.85 -13.63 9.34
C ARG A 569 24.57 -13.12 7.93
N ASP A 570 23.95 -11.93 7.84
CA ASP A 570 23.73 -11.17 6.62
C ASP A 570 24.66 -9.97 6.64
N ASP A 571 25.71 -9.98 5.81
CA ASP A 571 26.73 -8.93 5.75
C ASP A 571 26.44 -7.86 4.68
N HIS A 572 25.34 -8.01 3.92
CA HIS A 572 24.94 -7.00 2.93
C HIS A 572 24.73 -5.65 3.60
N ASN A 573 25.33 -4.60 3.04
CA ASN A 573 25.34 -3.25 3.59
C ASN A 573 25.99 -3.09 4.98
N PHE A 574 26.59 -4.15 5.59
CA PHE A 574 27.23 -4.02 6.88
C PHE A 574 28.46 -3.11 6.79
N LEU A 575 28.40 -1.99 7.53
CA LEU A 575 29.43 -0.95 7.53
C LEU A 575 29.83 -0.50 6.11
N ARG A 576 28.85 -0.29 5.26
CA ARG A 576 29.00 -0.03 3.80
C ARG A 576 29.99 1.10 3.49
N ASP A 577 30.08 2.12 4.37
CA ASP A 577 30.98 3.25 4.18
C ASP A 577 32.44 2.97 4.65
N TRP A 578 32.67 1.83 5.30
CA TRP A 578 34.03 1.43 5.74
C TRP A 578 34.79 0.76 4.61
N LYS A 579 36.12 0.97 4.60
CA LYS A 579 37.00 0.35 3.60
C LYS A 579 37.97 -0.63 4.28
N SER A 580 38.01 -1.86 3.77
CA SER A 580 38.90 -2.92 4.30
C SER A 580 38.75 -3.12 5.82
N GLY A 581 37.51 -3.05 6.32
CA GLY A 581 37.19 -3.23 7.75
C GLY A 581 37.56 -2.06 8.66
N ASN A 582 37.79 -0.86 8.09
CA ASN A 582 38.13 0.36 8.82
C ASN A 582 37.27 1.54 8.35
N TYR A 583 36.94 2.41 9.28
CA TYR A 583 36.34 3.72 8.97
C TYR A 583 37.40 4.67 8.36
N SER A 584 36.95 5.71 7.65
CA SER A 584 37.81 6.70 7.02
C SER A 584 38.53 7.57 8.07
N ASP A 585 39.73 8.06 7.76
CA ASP A 585 40.47 8.95 8.64
C ASP A 585 39.66 10.19 9.04
N GLY A 586 39.68 10.53 10.34
CA GLY A 586 38.93 11.67 10.89
C GLY A 586 37.44 11.43 11.13
N THR A 587 36.94 10.20 10.93
CA THR A 587 35.57 9.83 11.20
C THR A 587 35.38 8.98 12.47
N ASP A 588 36.45 8.84 13.26
CA ASP A 588 36.47 8.07 14.51
C ASP A 588 35.40 8.48 15.52
N ARG A 589 35.07 9.79 15.58
CA ARG A 589 34.08 10.39 16.48
C ARG A 589 32.69 10.55 15.87
N LYS A 590 32.42 10.08 14.69
CA LYS A 590 31.09 10.05 14.08
C LYS A 590 30.30 8.85 14.60
N PRO A 591 28.95 8.93 14.67
CA PRO A 591 28.13 7.76 14.95
C PRO A 591 28.44 6.64 13.96
N VAL A 592 28.48 5.40 14.44
CA VAL A 592 28.47 4.25 13.54
C VAL A 592 27.10 4.13 12.87
N THR A 593 27.11 3.95 11.56
CA THR A 593 25.90 3.74 10.72
C THR A 593 26.07 2.50 9.86
N TRP A 594 25.08 2.17 9.05
CA TRP A 594 25.04 0.91 8.33
C TRP A 594 25.14 -0.31 9.25
N VAL A 595 24.45 -0.21 10.40
CA VAL A 595 24.27 -1.27 11.40
C VAL A 595 22.81 -1.54 11.62
N SER A 596 22.42 -2.82 11.61
CA SER A 596 21.07 -3.26 11.94
C SER A 596 20.82 -3.23 13.45
N ILE A 597 19.57 -3.43 13.85
CA ILE A 597 19.23 -3.57 15.28
C ILE A 597 19.92 -4.80 15.91
N GLU A 598 20.14 -5.86 15.13
CA GLU A 598 20.88 -7.05 15.56
C GLU A 598 22.37 -6.75 15.79
N ASP A 599 23.00 -5.97 14.89
CA ASP A 599 24.39 -5.52 15.05
C ASP A 599 24.55 -4.65 16.31
N ALA A 600 23.58 -3.75 16.54
CA ALA A 600 23.53 -2.89 17.71
C ALA A 600 23.36 -3.70 19.02
N ARG A 601 22.52 -4.72 19.02
CA ARG A 601 22.34 -5.64 20.15
C ARG A 601 23.61 -6.46 20.42
N ALA A 602 24.30 -6.92 19.38
CA ALA A 602 25.56 -7.65 19.52
C ALA A 602 26.65 -6.79 20.16
N TYR A 603 26.78 -5.52 19.73
CA TYR A 603 27.68 -4.56 20.37
C TYR A 603 27.30 -4.32 21.84
N ALA A 604 26.01 -4.06 22.10
CA ALA A 604 25.53 -3.79 23.44
C ALA A 604 25.82 -4.94 24.40
N ALA A 605 25.53 -6.17 24.00
CA ALA A 605 25.81 -7.38 24.79
C ALA A 605 27.30 -7.55 25.09
N TRP A 606 28.19 -7.34 24.10
CA TRP A 606 29.63 -7.37 24.32
C TRP A 606 30.08 -6.30 25.32
N ALA A 607 29.52 -5.11 25.24
CA ALA A 607 29.86 -4.00 26.14
C ALA A 607 29.23 -4.13 27.54
N GLY A 608 28.47 -5.20 27.83
CA GLY A 608 27.70 -5.35 29.06
C GLY A 608 26.53 -4.37 29.21
N LYS A 609 26.02 -3.91 28.08
CA LYS A 609 24.95 -2.92 27.93
C LYS A 609 23.73 -3.54 27.23
N ARG A 610 22.66 -2.77 27.07
CA ARG A 610 21.49 -3.07 26.24
C ARG A 610 21.06 -1.84 25.45
N LEU A 611 20.19 -2.02 24.45
CA LEU A 611 19.49 -0.90 23.83
C LEU A 611 18.51 -0.27 24.85
N PRO A 612 18.25 1.04 24.75
CA PRO A 612 17.23 1.68 25.58
C PRO A 612 15.83 1.25 25.14
N HIS A 613 14.91 1.17 26.10
CA HIS A 613 13.51 1.31 25.77
C HIS A 613 13.21 2.71 25.26
N GLU A 614 12.23 2.85 24.39
CA GLU A 614 11.84 4.15 23.84
C GLU A 614 11.54 5.18 24.91
N TRP A 615 10.81 4.80 25.95
CA TRP A 615 10.49 5.68 27.08
C TRP A 615 11.69 6.05 27.94
N GLU A 616 12.71 5.20 28.03
CA GLU A 616 13.99 5.54 28.70
C GLU A 616 14.75 6.59 27.88
N TRP A 617 14.80 6.38 26.56
CA TRP A 617 15.42 7.33 25.62
C TRP A 617 14.72 8.69 25.70
N GLN A 618 13.38 8.70 25.67
CA GLN A 618 12.59 9.93 25.72
C GLN A 618 12.75 10.65 27.10
N PHE A 619 12.72 9.91 28.19
CA PHE A 619 12.92 10.48 29.52
C PHE A 619 14.32 11.08 29.68
N ALA A 620 15.36 10.43 29.18
CA ALA A 620 16.73 10.95 29.16
C ALA A 620 16.85 12.26 28.36
N ALA A 621 16.00 12.44 27.36
CA ALA A 621 15.94 13.64 26.53
C ALA A 621 15.07 14.76 27.16
N GLN A 622 13.94 14.40 27.78
CA GLN A 622 12.91 15.35 28.31
C GLN A 622 13.10 15.73 29.79
N SER A 623 13.68 14.86 30.61
CA SER A 623 13.71 14.98 32.08
C SER A 623 12.30 15.00 32.76
N GLY A 624 11.26 14.58 32.07
CA GLY A 624 9.90 14.49 32.63
C GLY A 624 9.11 15.81 32.69
N ASP A 625 9.62 16.89 32.14
CA ASP A 625 8.92 18.20 32.11
C ASP A 625 8.08 18.38 30.81
N GLY A 626 8.04 17.39 29.93
CA GLY A 626 7.22 17.39 28.70
C GLY A 626 7.74 18.32 27.59
N ARG A 627 9.00 18.77 27.68
CA ARG A 627 9.62 19.57 26.60
C ARG A 627 9.61 18.84 25.27
N ILE A 628 9.52 19.62 24.18
CA ILE A 628 9.41 19.11 22.81
C ILE A 628 10.76 18.72 22.21
N TYR A 629 11.82 19.41 22.62
CA TYR A 629 13.21 19.15 22.20
C TYR A 629 14.13 19.03 23.42
N PRO A 630 15.28 18.41 23.34
CA PRO A 630 16.20 18.28 24.48
C PRO A 630 16.56 19.62 25.14
N TRP A 631 16.52 20.70 24.39
CA TRP A 631 16.89 22.06 24.82
C TRP A 631 15.69 22.95 25.19
N GLY A 632 14.45 22.48 25.09
CA GLY A 632 13.24 23.27 25.42
C GLY A 632 12.09 23.06 24.43
N ASN A 633 11.20 24.05 24.30
CA ASN A 633 10.00 23.91 23.47
C ASN A 633 10.11 24.55 22.07
N ASP A 634 11.11 25.39 21.86
CA ASP A 634 11.30 26.09 20.59
C ASP A 634 12.36 25.38 19.72
N TRP A 635 12.03 25.20 18.45
CA TRP A 635 12.99 24.68 17.48
C TRP A 635 14.18 25.62 17.30
N SER A 636 15.39 25.05 17.23
CA SER A 636 16.62 25.78 16.95
C SER A 636 17.49 25.01 15.96
N GLN A 637 17.62 25.53 14.75
CA GLN A 637 18.42 24.93 13.68
C GLN A 637 19.92 24.88 14.06
N GLU A 638 20.40 25.74 14.93
CA GLU A 638 21.79 25.75 15.40
C GLU A 638 22.14 24.62 16.34
N LYS A 639 21.11 23.90 16.84
CA LYS A 639 21.24 22.79 17.79
C LYS A 639 21.20 21.41 17.12
N VAL A 640 21.04 21.36 15.83
CA VAL A 640 21.08 20.14 15.02
C VAL A 640 22.04 20.30 13.87
N PRO A 641 22.61 19.20 13.34
CA PRO A 641 23.39 19.28 12.10
C PRO A 641 22.56 19.85 10.95
N PRO A 642 23.20 20.53 9.98
CA PRO A 642 22.51 20.98 8.78
C PRO A 642 21.82 19.83 8.06
N VAL A 643 20.55 20.01 7.72
CA VAL A 643 19.76 18.99 7.01
C VAL A 643 20.21 18.93 5.55
N ASP A 644 20.55 17.73 5.09
CA ASP A 644 20.77 17.44 3.68
C ASP A 644 19.46 17.27 2.94
N ARG A 645 19.26 18.08 1.91
CA ARG A 645 18.07 18.06 1.05
C ARG A 645 18.40 17.73 -0.40
N GLY A 646 19.62 17.29 -0.66
CA GLY A 646 20.10 16.93 -2.00
C GLY A 646 19.94 15.44 -2.29
N HIS A 647 20.42 15.05 -3.49
CA HIS A 647 20.39 13.67 -3.98
C HIS A 647 21.43 12.75 -3.36
N SER A 648 22.26 13.28 -2.47
CA SER A 648 23.28 12.53 -1.72
C SER A 648 23.28 12.96 -0.26
N MET A 649 23.45 12.01 0.60
CA MET A 649 23.55 12.22 2.03
C MET A 649 25.04 12.38 2.42
N ARG A 650 25.35 13.43 3.20
CA ARG A 650 26.65 13.58 3.84
C ARG A 650 26.83 12.56 4.97
N GLU A 651 28.07 12.39 5.37
CA GLU A 651 28.36 11.66 6.60
C GLU A 651 27.82 12.42 7.84
N PRO A 652 27.39 11.69 8.90
CA PRO A 652 26.99 12.32 10.15
C PRO A 652 28.03 13.29 10.72
N ALA A 653 27.59 14.23 11.55
CA ALA A 653 28.48 15.06 12.35
C ALA A 653 29.14 14.25 13.46
N ASN A 654 30.24 14.78 14.06
CA ASN A 654 30.83 14.20 15.26
C ASN A 654 29.78 14.26 16.41
N VAL A 655 29.73 13.22 17.23
CA VAL A 655 28.72 13.02 18.28
C VAL A 655 28.69 14.10 19.37
N ASP A 656 29.69 14.95 19.45
CA ASP A 656 29.78 16.05 20.42
C ASP A 656 29.94 17.43 19.76
N ALA A 657 29.70 17.51 18.46
CA ALA A 657 29.83 18.77 17.71
C ALA A 657 28.89 19.87 18.21
N LEU A 658 27.74 19.51 18.80
CA LEU A 658 26.68 20.41 19.22
C LEU A 658 26.38 20.28 20.72
N SER A 659 27.39 20.57 21.57
CA SER A 659 27.27 20.42 23.03
C SER A 659 26.18 21.31 23.66
N GLN A 660 25.79 22.40 22.99
CA GLN A 660 24.70 23.29 23.39
C GLN A 660 23.29 22.66 23.20
N ALA A 661 23.20 21.49 22.55
CA ALA A 661 21.97 20.74 22.38
C ALA A 661 21.78 19.64 23.43
N ALA A 662 22.53 19.67 24.51
CA ALA A 662 22.43 18.70 25.59
C ALA A 662 21.03 18.68 26.23
N SER A 663 20.56 17.47 26.60
CA SER A 663 19.40 17.34 27.47
C SER A 663 19.67 17.89 28.88
N PRO A 664 18.66 18.06 29.74
CA PRO A 664 18.86 18.50 31.14
C PRO A 664 19.83 17.62 31.94
N PHE A 665 19.91 16.33 31.60
CA PHE A 665 20.85 15.40 32.21
C PHE A 665 22.25 15.44 31.60
N GLY A 666 22.47 16.20 30.51
CA GLY A 666 23.74 16.31 29.81
C GLY A 666 23.98 15.24 28.74
N VAL A 667 22.93 14.55 28.29
CA VAL A 667 22.99 13.62 27.16
C VAL A 667 23.07 14.43 25.86
N LEU A 668 23.98 14.08 24.96
CA LEU A 668 24.25 14.78 23.71
C LEU A 668 23.76 14.00 22.50
N ASP A 669 23.65 14.71 21.38
CA ASP A 669 23.38 14.14 20.06
C ASP A 669 22.11 13.24 20.06
N LEU A 670 21.04 13.79 20.64
CA LEU A 670 19.75 13.14 20.71
C LEU A 670 18.91 13.40 19.46
N GLU A 671 19.14 14.51 18.76
CA GLU A 671 18.29 14.98 17.67
C GLU A 671 19.11 15.35 16.42
N GLY A 672 18.61 14.91 15.25
CA GLY A 672 18.95 15.44 13.93
C GLY A 672 20.28 14.99 13.35
N ASN A 673 21.02 14.07 13.97
CA ASN A 673 22.26 13.53 13.44
C ASN A 673 22.03 12.15 12.82
N VAL A 674 21.70 11.16 13.63
CA VAL A 674 21.28 9.83 13.21
C VAL A 674 20.05 9.40 13.99
N SER A 675 19.11 8.75 13.32
CA SER A 675 18.02 8.03 14.00
C SER A 675 18.59 6.88 14.81
N GLN A 676 17.99 6.58 15.96
CA GLN A 676 18.58 5.65 16.93
C GLN A 676 17.63 4.49 17.21
N TRP A 677 18.15 3.26 17.13
CA TRP A 677 17.43 2.04 17.45
C TRP A 677 16.99 2.02 18.93
N THR A 678 15.71 1.66 19.15
CA THR A 678 15.14 1.38 20.49
C THR A 678 14.40 0.03 20.48
N ASP A 679 13.12 0.01 20.78
CA ASP A 679 12.32 -1.21 20.87
C ASP A 679 11.98 -1.82 19.50
N GLU A 680 11.81 -3.13 19.49
CA GLU A 680 11.30 -3.88 18.35
C GLU A 680 9.95 -4.49 18.69
N TYR A 681 9.03 -4.44 17.74
CA TYR A 681 7.70 -5.02 17.79
C TYR A 681 7.52 -6.02 16.66
N GLN A 682 6.77 -7.08 16.91
CA GLN A 682 6.46 -8.09 15.91
C GLN A 682 5.09 -8.69 16.13
N ASP A 683 4.46 -9.03 15.03
CA ASP A 683 3.25 -9.82 14.96
C ASP A 683 3.42 -10.92 13.88
N GLU A 684 2.35 -11.60 13.48
CA GLU A 684 2.41 -12.65 12.46
C GLU A 684 2.69 -12.09 11.04
N HIS A 685 2.47 -10.79 10.82
CA HIS A 685 2.64 -10.12 9.53
C HIS A 685 3.76 -9.08 9.54
N THR A 686 3.96 -8.38 10.65
CA THR A 686 4.85 -7.21 10.71
C THR A 686 5.98 -7.40 11.72
N ARG A 687 7.17 -6.98 11.33
CA ARG A 687 8.31 -6.75 12.21
C ARG A 687 8.74 -5.30 12.04
N ALA A 688 8.82 -4.55 13.13
CA ALA A 688 9.17 -3.14 13.09
C ALA A 688 10.01 -2.74 14.29
N ALA A 689 10.88 -1.74 14.12
CA ALA A 689 11.57 -1.09 15.23
C ALA A 689 11.15 0.36 15.35
N ILE A 690 11.22 0.89 16.56
CA ILE A 690 11.04 2.32 16.79
C ILE A 690 12.40 3.02 16.67
N LEU A 691 12.41 4.06 15.86
CA LEU A 691 13.52 4.99 15.70
C LEU A 691 13.23 6.31 16.41
N ARG A 692 14.26 6.86 17.07
CA ARG A 692 14.18 8.14 17.80
C ARG A 692 15.21 9.12 17.29
N GLY A 693 14.88 10.41 17.38
CA GLY A 693 15.81 11.53 17.20
C GLY A 693 15.97 12.06 15.77
N GLY A 694 15.47 11.34 14.78
CA GLY A 694 15.61 11.74 13.37
C GLY A 694 17.06 11.84 12.90
N SER A 695 17.26 12.05 11.61
CA SER A 695 18.58 12.15 10.99
C SER A 695 18.81 13.49 10.30
N SER A 696 20.05 13.73 9.86
CA SER A 696 20.41 14.91 9.07
C SER A 696 19.96 14.83 7.60
N TYR A 697 19.33 13.77 7.17
CA TYR A 697 18.86 13.60 5.78
C TYR A 697 17.36 13.72 5.68
N ARG A 698 16.89 14.63 4.80
CA ARG A 698 15.48 14.80 4.48
C ARG A 698 15.35 15.10 3.00
N PRO A 699 15.08 14.11 2.14
CA PRO A 699 14.90 14.36 0.72
C PRO A 699 13.73 15.32 0.47
N THR A 700 13.82 16.09 -0.63
CA THR A 700 12.77 17.03 -1.05
C THR A 700 11.94 16.41 -2.16
N GLY A 701 10.75 16.92 -2.39
CA GLY A 701 9.91 16.56 -3.52
C GLY A 701 8.65 15.77 -3.14
N SER A 702 8.64 15.04 -2.05
CA SER A 702 7.44 14.31 -1.62
C SER A 702 7.26 14.31 -0.11
N ILE A 703 6.00 14.32 0.34
CA ILE A 703 5.64 14.08 1.74
C ILE A 703 5.68 12.58 2.10
N TRP A 704 5.69 11.69 1.09
CA TRP A 704 5.66 10.25 1.24
C TRP A 704 7.03 9.62 1.56
N TYR A 705 8.11 10.39 1.55
CA TYR A 705 9.39 9.91 2.03
C TYR A 705 9.31 9.55 3.51
N PHE A 706 10.16 8.61 3.92
CA PHE A 706 10.26 8.18 5.31
C PHE A 706 10.31 9.41 6.24
N PRO A 707 9.33 9.54 7.15
CA PRO A 707 9.17 10.76 7.93
C PRO A 707 10.33 10.93 8.91
N GLN A 708 10.88 12.13 9.01
CA GLN A 708 11.90 12.48 9.98
C GLN A 708 11.25 13.19 11.16
N THR A 709 11.44 12.68 12.36
CA THR A 709 10.97 13.34 13.58
C THR A 709 12.11 13.88 14.41
N TYR A 710 12.01 15.14 14.78
CA TYR A 710 12.89 15.82 15.72
C TYR A 710 12.18 16.17 17.04
N ARG A 711 10.90 15.81 17.17
CA ARG A 711 10.12 16.05 18.37
C ARG A 711 10.20 14.83 19.30
N LEU A 712 10.39 15.12 20.60
CA LEU A 712 10.48 14.08 21.63
C LEU A 712 9.12 13.41 21.94
N ASP A 713 8.00 14.01 21.52
CA ASP A 713 6.65 13.44 21.62
C ASP A 713 6.19 12.74 20.34
N GLU A 714 7.13 12.45 19.41
CA GLU A 714 6.87 11.72 18.17
C GLU A 714 7.94 10.63 17.96
N HIS A 715 7.56 9.55 17.31
CA HIS A 715 8.48 8.50 16.90
C HIS A 715 8.25 8.01 15.47
N GLN A 716 9.23 7.28 14.95
CA GLN A 716 9.21 6.68 13.62
C GLN A 716 9.12 5.17 13.74
N LYS A 717 8.11 4.56 13.13
CA LYS A 717 8.04 3.11 12.94
C LYS A 717 8.82 2.72 11.68
N TYR A 718 9.85 1.92 11.83
CA TYR A 718 10.69 1.43 10.75
C TYR A 718 10.46 -0.05 10.52
N LEU A 719 9.98 -0.43 9.34
CA LEU A 719 9.73 -1.84 9.02
C LEU A 719 11.05 -2.60 8.85
N LEU A 720 11.13 -3.75 9.50
CA LEU A 720 12.27 -4.64 9.46
C LEU A 720 11.99 -5.86 8.58
N MET A 721 12.93 -6.17 7.71
CA MET A 721 12.88 -7.34 6.83
C MET A 721 14.04 -8.30 7.10
N SER A 722 15.24 -7.84 6.86
CA SER A 722 16.49 -8.56 7.10
C SER A 722 17.60 -7.56 7.46
N PRO A 723 18.64 -7.98 8.19
CA PRO A 723 19.71 -7.06 8.60
C PRO A 723 20.31 -6.26 7.44
N GLY A 724 20.56 -6.89 6.30
CA GLY A 724 21.14 -6.22 5.13
C GLY A 724 20.24 -5.17 4.49
N ARG A 725 18.93 -5.42 4.49
CA ARG A 725 17.93 -4.47 3.97
C ARG A 725 17.66 -3.33 4.96
N ASP A 726 17.71 -3.64 6.26
CA ASP A 726 17.36 -2.71 7.33
C ASP A 726 18.46 -1.69 7.64
N ARG A 727 19.73 -1.98 7.30
CA ARG A 727 20.85 -1.05 7.48
C ARG A 727 20.71 0.18 6.61
N ALA A 728 20.97 1.35 7.22
CA ALA A 728 20.90 2.64 6.52
C ALA A 728 22.02 3.58 7.01
N ARG A 729 22.39 4.54 6.14
CA ARG A 729 23.40 5.57 6.49
C ARG A 729 22.91 6.53 7.57
N SER A 730 21.60 6.66 7.71
CA SER A 730 20.96 7.59 8.63
C SER A 730 20.67 7.01 10.01
N ILE A 731 20.95 5.72 10.25
CA ILE A 731 20.57 5.01 11.47
C ILE A 731 21.81 4.56 12.23
N GLY A 732 21.86 4.92 13.52
CA GLY A 732 22.84 4.49 14.50
C GLY A 732 22.17 4.03 15.79
N PHE A 733 22.87 4.06 16.94
CA PHE A 733 22.30 3.65 18.22
C PHE A 733 23.11 4.18 19.41
N ARG A 734 22.52 4.10 20.59
CA ARG A 734 23.18 4.26 21.90
C ARG A 734 22.73 3.17 22.85
N CYS A 735 23.45 2.98 23.94
CA CYS A 735 23.16 1.93 24.89
C CYS A 735 22.84 2.47 26.28
N VAL A 736 22.26 1.60 27.11
CA VAL A 736 21.98 1.83 28.53
C VAL A 736 22.53 0.69 29.39
N VAL A 737 22.74 0.98 30.67
CA VAL A 737 23.06 0.03 31.73
C VAL A 737 22.14 0.32 32.91
N ASP A 738 21.55 -0.73 33.50
CA ASP A 738 20.71 -0.57 34.67
C ASP A 738 21.52 -0.10 35.87
N ALA A 739 21.00 0.81 36.69
CA ALA A 739 21.63 1.26 37.93
C ALA A 739 21.21 0.36 39.09
N GLN A 740 22.06 0.31 40.13
CA GLN A 740 21.77 -0.45 41.36
C GLN A 740 20.75 0.26 42.24
#